data_1eb14da9a455261ebd7a718ddeb0c164
#
_entry.id   1eb14da9a455261ebd7a718ddeb0c164
#
_cell.length_a   1.000
_cell.length_b   1.000
_cell.length_c   1.000
_cell.angle_alpha   90.00
_cell.angle_beta   90.00
_cell.angle_gamma   90.00
#
_symmetry.space_group_name_H-M   'P 1'
#
loop_
_entity.id
_entity.type
_entity.pdbx_description
1 polymer ?
#
loop_
_entity_poly.entity_id
_entity_poly.type
_entity_poly.pdbx_seq_one_letter_code
_entity_poly.pdbx_strand_id
1 'polypeptide(L)'
;MKITLKDGSSKEYAQPMSVYEIALDISEGLARVATAGEIDGEEVDLRTVVDKDCELNILTFNDEKGKGAFRHTASHIMAQAIKRLYPDAKLAIGPSIADGFYYDIDKETPLTAEDLDKIEAEMKKIVKENLEIKQYTMPREEAIAYFKEKNEPYKVELIEDLPEGETISFYSQGEFTDLCAGPHLMTTKPVKAFKLTSLAGAYWRGDEHNKMLQRIYGTAFSKKAELEEYLTMIEEAKKRDHRKLGKELGLFMMREEGPGFPFFLPNGMVLKNTLLDYWREIHRRAGYVEINTPIMLSRHLWETSGHWDHYKENMYTTVVDEEDFAIKPMNCPGGILVYESEPRSYRDLPIRMGELGLVHRHEKSGQLHGLMRVRCFTQDDAHIFMTPEQIKDEIKGVVKLIDEVYSLFGFKYHVELSTRPDDSMGSDEDWEMATDALRSALDDIGLPYIVNEGDGAFYGPKIDFHLEDSIGRTWQCGTIQLAFQLPLRFELEYTGADGEKHRPIMIHRVVFGSIERFIGILIEHFAGAFPTWLAPVQVKVLPISDKYLDYAGKVLEDLKEAGIRAEIDSRAEKIGYKIREAQMKKIPYMLVVGAKEEEEGKVSVRSRFAGDEGQCGLEEFIEQIKEEVAAKKLRETVQDK
;
A
#
# COMPACT_ATOMS: atom_id res chain seq x y z
N MET A 1 -17.55 -31.30 27.84
CA MET A 1 -17.49 -30.03 27.17
C MET A 1 -17.89 -30.19 25.71
N LYS A 2 -18.65 -29.25 25.20
CA LYS A 2 -19.10 -29.23 23.81
C LYS A 2 -18.22 -28.23 23.02
N ILE A 3 -17.56 -28.69 22.00
CA ILE A 3 -16.75 -27.86 21.11
C ILE A 3 -17.51 -27.67 19.81
N THR A 4 -17.74 -26.41 19.42
CA THR A 4 -18.35 -26.05 18.13
C THR A 4 -17.24 -25.57 17.21
N LEU A 5 -17.13 -26.17 16.02
CA LEU A 5 -16.16 -25.78 15.02
C LEU A 5 -16.72 -24.68 14.10
N LYS A 6 -15.83 -23.98 13.38
CA LYS A 6 -16.18 -22.87 12.47
C LYS A 6 -17.21 -23.25 11.38
N ASP A 7 -17.25 -24.52 10.99
CA ASP A 7 -18.25 -25.04 10.03
C ASP A 7 -19.62 -25.34 10.64
N GLY A 8 -19.80 -25.03 11.93
CA GLY A 8 -21.04 -25.28 12.68
C GLY A 8 -21.17 -26.71 13.22
N SER A 9 -20.26 -27.62 12.89
CA SER A 9 -20.24 -28.96 13.46
C SER A 9 -19.87 -28.90 14.95
N SER A 10 -20.35 -29.84 15.76
CA SER A 10 -20.02 -29.89 17.18
C SER A 10 -19.70 -31.30 17.64
N LYS A 11 -18.77 -31.39 18.59
CA LYS A 11 -18.35 -32.64 19.21
C LYS A 11 -18.25 -32.49 20.73
N GLU A 12 -18.67 -33.53 21.45
CA GLU A 12 -18.60 -33.54 22.92
C GLU A 12 -17.39 -34.35 23.37
N TYR A 13 -16.67 -33.81 24.35
CA TYR A 13 -15.52 -34.46 24.99
C TYR A 13 -15.77 -34.64 26.48
N ALA A 14 -15.42 -35.82 27.00
CA ALA A 14 -15.65 -36.17 28.39
C ALA A 14 -14.67 -35.54 29.37
N GLN A 15 -13.51 -35.09 28.90
CA GLN A 15 -12.44 -34.48 29.69
C GLN A 15 -11.78 -33.33 28.96
N PRO A 16 -11.11 -32.40 29.67
CA PRO A 16 -10.32 -31.35 29.05
C PRO A 16 -9.28 -31.89 28.09
N MET A 17 -9.09 -31.22 26.95
CA MET A 17 -8.12 -31.58 25.92
C MET A 17 -7.44 -30.33 25.39
N SER A 18 -6.18 -30.44 25.00
CA SER A 18 -5.50 -29.34 24.30
C SER A 18 -6.08 -29.11 22.89
N VAL A 19 -5.91 -27.91 22.38
CA VAL A 19 -6.28 -27.58 20.98
C VAL A 19 -5.63 -28.56 19.99
N TYR A 20 -4.39 -28.95 20.22
CA TYR A 20 -3.68 -29.93 19.40
C TYR A 20 -4.30 -31.32 19.45
N GLU A 21 -4.66 -31.81 20.66
CA GLU A 21 -5.32 -33.11 20.82
C GLU A 21 -6.70 -33.13 20.15
N ILE A 22 -7.44 -32.03 20.21
CA ILE A 22 -8.72 -31.89 19.51
C ILE A 22 -8.48 -31.89 17.97
N ALA A 23 -7.47 -31.19 17.48
CA ALA A 23 -7.10 -31.21 16.06
C ALA A 23 -6.72 -32.63 15.60
N LEU A 24 -5.99 -33.36 16.42
CA LEU A 24 -5.59 -34.75 16.15
C LEU A 24 -6.78 -35.70 16.13
N ASP A 25 -7.73 -35.54 17.05
CA ASP A 25 -8.97 -36.33 17.12
C ASP A 25 -9.90 -36.05 15.92
N ILE A 26 -9.86 -34.82 15.36
CA ILE A 26 -10.57 -34.51 14.12
C ILE A 26 -9.89 -35.22 12.93
N SER A 27 -8.58 -35.02 12.79
CA SER A 27 -7.79 -35.65 11.72
C SER A 27 -6.28 -35.46 11.95
N GLU A 28 -5.51 -36.52 11.72
CA GLU A 28 -4.03 -36.47 11.72
C GLU A 28 -3.50 -35.44 10.68
N GLY A 29 -4.20 -35.29 9.55
CA GLY A 29 -3.88 -34.31 8.51
C GLY A 29 -4.00 -32.88 9.01
N LEU A 30 -5.07 -32.59 9.73
CA LEU A 30 -5.31 -31.26 10.33
C LEU A 30 -4.27 -30.97 11.41
N ALA A 31 -4.03 -31.90 12.35
CA ALA A 31 -3.02 -31.73 13.41
C ALA A 31 -1.63 -31.45 12.84
N ARG A 32 -1.29 -32.06 11.71
CA ARG A 32 0.02 -31.89 11.05
C ARG A 32 0.23 -30.50 10.48
N VAL A 33 -0.83 -29.81 10.04
CA VAL A 33 -0.78 -28.47 9.43
C VAL A 33 -1.25 -27.38 10.37
N ALA A 34 -1.78 -27.72 11.54
CA ALA A 34 -2.22 -26.77 12.55
C ALA A 34 -1.03 -25.91 13.04
N THR A 35 -1.25 -24.62 13.17
CA THR A 35 -0.24 -23.65 13.60
C THR A 35 -0.61 -22.96 14.91
N ALA A 36 -1.90 -22.73 15.14
CA ALA A 36 -2.48 -22.14 16.35
C ALA A 36 -3.95 -22.56 16.49
N GLY A 37 -4.62 -22.12 17.55
CA GLY A 37 -6.06 -22.21 17.73
C GLY A 37 -6.69 -20.83 17.88
N GLU A 38 -8.02 -20.78 17.74
CA GLU A 38 -8.80 -19.59 18.08
C GLU A 38 -10.00 -20.05 18.89
N ILE A 39 -10.10 -19.59 20.15
CA ILE A 39 -11.19 -19.90 21.07
C ILE A 39 -12.04 -18.65 21.26
N ASP A 40 -13.32 -18.72 20.88
CA ASP A 40 -14.26 -17.61 21.01
C ASP A 40 -13.71 -16.28 20.38
N GLY A 41 -12.95 -16.38 19.27
CA GLY A 41 -12.32 -15.27 18.54
C GLY A 41 -10.91 -14.89 19.00
N GLU A 42 -10.45 -15.39 20.15
CA GLU A 42 -9.10 -15.13 20.66
C GLU A 42 -8.07 -16.17 20.20
N GLU A 43 -6.93 -15.71 19.72
CA GLU A 43 -5.81 -16.58 19.31
C GLU A 43 -5.16 -17.24 20.52
N VAL A 44 -4.97 -18.56 20.42
CA VAL A 44 -4.36 -19.37 21.47
C VAL A 44 -3.33 -20.34 20.92
N ASP A 45 -2.39 -20.74 21.77
CA ASP A 45 -1.41 -21.78 21.44
C ASP A 45 -2.07 -23.17 21.31
N LEU A 46 -1.51 -24.02 20.48
CA LEU A 46 -1.98 -25.40 20.30
C LEU A 46 -1.95 -26.24 21.59
N ARG A 47 -1.14 -25.83 22.58
CA ARG A 47 -1.03 -26.49 23.91
C ARG A 47 -2.10 -26.04 24.88
N THR A 48 -2.82 -24.97 24.55
CA THR A 48 -3.90 -24.45 25.41
C THR A 48 -4.96 -25.53 25.64
N VAL A 49 -5.26 -25.78 26.91
CA VAL A 49 -6.26 -26.78 27.32
C VAL A 49 -7.64 -26.12 27.30
N VAL A 50 -8.54 -26.75 26.56
CA VAL A 50 -9.97 -26.40 26.54
C VAL A 50 -10.66 -27.22 27.61
N ASP A 51 -11.34 -26.57 28.54
CA ASP A 51 -11.99 -27.19 29.71
C ASP A 51 -13.50 -26.83 29.83
N LYS A 52 -14.01 -25.99 28.94
CA LYS A 52 -15.40 -25.54 28.89
C LYS A 52 -15.97 -25.55 27.48
N ASP A 53 -17.27 -25.39 27.37
CA ASP A 53 -17.93 -25.22 26.08
C ASP A 53 -17.44 -23.94 25.39
N CYS A 54 -17.07 -24.04 24.10
CA CYS A 54 -16.57 -22.90 23.35
C CYS A 54 -16.72 -23.12 21.84
N GLU A 55 -16.54 -22.06 21.08
CA GLU A 55 -16.27 -22.10 19.65
C GLU A 55 -14.76 -22.23 19.43
N LEU A 56 -14.34 -23.24 18.67
CA LEU A 56 -12.93 -23.49 18.37
C LEU A 56 -12.68 -23.51 16.87
N ASN A 57 -11.73 -22.70 16.44
CA ASN A 57 -11.17 -22.74 15.09
C ASN A 57 -9.72 -23.25 15.15
N ILE A 58 -9.37 -24.26 14.34
CA ILE A 58 -8.00 -24.73 14.20
C ILE A 58 -7.35 -23.94 13.06
N LEU A 59 -6.40 -23.10 13.40
CA LEU A 59 -5.71 -22.22 12.47
C LEU A 59 -4.55 -22.97 11.77
N THR A 60 -4.38 -22.66 10.50
CA THR A 60 -3.32 -23.21 9.65
C THR A 60 -2.52 -22.07 9.01
N PHE A 61 -1.52 -22.37 8.19
CA PHE A 61 -0.78 -21.36 7.43
C PHE A 61 -1.67 -20.56 6.44
N ASN A 62 -2.86 -21.03 6.12
CA ASN A 62 -3.79 -20.31 5.25
C ASN A 62 -4.53 -19.17 5.96
N ASP A 63 -4.54 -19.19 7.29
CA ASP A 63 -5.14 -18.16 8.15
C ASP A 63 -4.08 -17.14 8.56
N GLU A 64 -4.42 -15.84 8.59
CA GLU A 64 -3.43 -14.78 8.91
C GLU A 64 -2.81 -14.97 10.31
N LYS A 65 -3.63 -15.22 11.33
CA LYS A 65 -3.14 -15.55 12.68
C LYS A 65 -2.28 -16.82 12.67
N GLY A 66 -2.68 -17.84 11.90
CA GLY A 66 -1.91 -19.06 11.75
C GLY A 66 -0.56 -18.88 11.05
N LYS A 67 -0.46 -17.98 10.06
CA LYS A 67 0.82 -17.54 9.48
C LYS A 67 1.70 -16.85 10.51
N GLY A 68 1.07 -16.02 11.37
CA GLY A 68 1.75 -15.34 12.48
C GLY A 68 2.49 -16.34 13.38
N ALA A 69 1.80 -17.37 13.89
CA ALA A 69 2.38 -18.41 14.74
C ALA A 69 3.53 -19.18 14.05
N PHE A 70 3.37 -19.47 12.75
CA PHE A 70 4.40 -20.15 11.96
C PHE A 70 5.66 -19.29 11.81
N ARG A 71 5.50 -18.02 11.46
CA ARG A 71 6.60 -17.06 11.28
C ARG A 71 7.26 -16.67 12.59
N HIS A 72 6.48 -16.60 13.67
CA HIS A 72 7.00 -16.41 15.01
C HIS A 72 7.92 -17.59 15.44
N THR A 73 7.53 -18.81 15.11
CA THR A 73 8.41 -19.98 15.32
C THR A 73 9.69 -19.90 14.48
N ALA A 74 9.60 -19.41 13.24
CA ALA A 74 10.79 -19.17 12.41
C ALA A 74 11.74 -18.13 13.03
N SER A 75 11.23 -17.09 13.68
CA SER A 75 12.06 -16.10 14.38
C SER A 75 12.83 -16.72 15.55
N HIS A 76 12.20 -17.62 16.32
CA HIS A 76 12.87 -18.37 17.40
C HIS A 76 13.92 -19.35 16.88
N ILE A 77 13.69 -20.01 15.75
CA ILE A 77 14.70 -20.83 15.08
C ILE A 77 15.90 -19.99 14.66
N MET A 78 15.67 -18.78 14.15
CA MET A 78 16.73 -17.83 13.83
C MET A 78 17.49 -17.39 15.07
N ALA A 79 16.80 -17.05 16.16
CA ALA A 79 17.42 -16.65 17.43
C ALA A 79 18.29 -17.77 18.00
N GLN A 80 17.84 -19.03 17.97
CA GLN A 80 18.64 -20.19 18.36
C GLN A 80 19.88 -20.35 17.48
N ALA A 81 19.74 -20.20 16.16
CA ALA A 81 20.87 -20.27 15.23
C ALA A 81 21.91 -19.17 15.51
N ILE A 82 21.45 -17.95 15.81
CA ILE A 82 22.31 -16.83 16.19
C ILE A 82 23.09 -17.15 17.47
N LYS A 83 22.42 -17.67 18.50
CA LYS A 83 23.06 -18.03 19.78
C LYS A 83 24.05 -19.19 19.63
N ARG A 84 23.81 -20.15 18.73
CA ARG A 84 24.77 -21.22 18.43
C ARG A 84 26.03 -20.69 17.76
N LEU A 85 25.89 -19.75 16.81
CA LEU A 85 27.01 -19.18 16.05
C LEU A 85 27.72 -18.06 16.80
N TYR A 86 26.97 -17.24 17.53
CA TYR A 86 27.41 -16.03 18.22
C TYR A 86 26.88 -16.03 19.65
N PRO A 87 27.50 -16.79 20.58
CA PRO A 87 27.02 -16.89 21.96
C PRO A 87 27.02 -15.56 22.72
N ASP A 88 27.86 -14.60 22.29
CA ASP A 88 27.98 -13.24 22.83
C ASP A 88 26.85 -12.29 22.39
N ALA A 89 26.11 -12.63 21.32
CA ALA A 89 24.99 -11.85 20.86
C ALA A 89 23.86 -11.83 21.91
N LYS A 90 23.33 -10.63 22.20
CA LYS A 90 22.20 -10.43 23.12
C LYS A 90 20.92 -10.29 22.33
N LEU A 91 19.89 -10.97 22.77
CA LEU A 91 18.61 -11.06 22.08
C LEU A 91 17.65 -10.02 22.68
N ALA A 92 16.97 -9.25 21.82
CA ALA A 92 15.93 -8.32 22.23
C ALA A 92 14.52 -8.89 21.94
N ILE A 93 13.92 -8.56 20.81
CA ILE A 93 12.57 -9.02 20.43
C ILE A 93 12.56 -9.58 19.02
N GLY A 94 11.64 -10.54 18.77
CA GLY A 94 11.52 -11.24 17.49
C GLY A 94 10.10 -11.59 17.08
N PRO A 95 9.22 -10.60 16.80
CA PRO A 95 7.85 -10.87 16.42
C PRO A 95 7.72 -11.35 14.95
N SER A 96 6.58 -11.97 14.66
CA SER A 96 6.11 -12.08 13.27
C SER A 96 5.58 -10.75 12.76
N ILE A 97 5.66 -10.57 11.45
CA ILE A 97 5.09 -9.45 10.70
C ILE A 97 4.29 -10.00 9.51
N ALA A 98 3.54 -9.15 8.83
CA ALA A 98 2.62 -9.55 7.75
C ALA A 98 3.26 -10.52 6.72
N ASP A 99 4.46 -10.21 6.23
CA ASP A 99 5.13 -11.02 5.20
C ASP A 99 6.36 -11.79 5.70
N GLY A 100 6.56 -11.87 7.01
CA GLY A 100 7.74 -12.54 7.54
C GLY A 100 7.90 -12.43 9.05
N PHE A 101 9.12 -12.23 9.45
CA PHE A 101 9.52 -12.07 10.86
C PHE A 101 10.81 -11.25 10.92
N TYR A 102 11.13 -10.75 12.10
CA TYR A 102 12.45 -10.21 12.38
C TYR A 102 12.93 -10.59 13.77
N TYR A 103 14.20 -10.36 14.06
CA TYR A 103 14.75 -10.40 15.40
C TYR A 103 15.77 -9.28 15.57
N ASP A 104 15.67 -8.56 16.71
CA ASP A 104 16.59 -7.51 17.09
C ASP A 104 17.67 -8.09 17.99
N ILE A 105 18.91 -7.85 17.63
CA ILE A 105 20.08 -8.34 18.34
C ILE A 105 21.08 -7.22 18.64
N ASP A 106 21.77 -7.37 19.75
CA ASP A 106 22.89 -6.53 20.13
C ASP A 106 24.19 -7.37 20.09
N LYS A 107 25.10 -6.99 19.21
CA LYS A 107 26.40 -7.62 19.07
C LYS A 107 27.48 -6.58 18.86
N GLU A 108 28.61 -6.71 19.60
CA GLU A 108 29.72 -5.76 19.53
C GLU A 108 30.27 -5.61 18.10
N THR A 109 30.52 -6.73 17.45
CA THR A 109 30.88 -6.76 16.03
C THR A 109 29.63 -6.93 15.19
N PRO A 110 29.23 -5.92 14.41
CA PRO A 110 28.02 -6.03 13.58
C PRO A 110 28.05 -7.22 12.62
N LEU A 111 26.91 -7.87 12.46
CA LEU A 111 26.72 -8.90 11.45
C LEU A 111 26.72 -8.31 10.06
N THR A 112 27.18 -9.10 9.09
CA THR A 112 27.24 -8.75 7.67
C THR A 112 26.28 -9.61 6.85
N ALA A 113 26.14 -9.31 5.54
CA ALA A 113 25.34 -10.13 4.64
C ALA A 113 25.82 -11.59 4.56
N GLU A 114 27.13 -11.83 4.68
CA GLU A 114 27.70 -13.19 4.70
C GLU A 114 27.29 -13.99 5.94
N ASP A 115 27.06 -13.31 7.05
CA ASP A 115 26.61 -13.96 8.29
C ASP A 115 25.17 -14.44 8.18
N LEU A 116 24.32 -13.77 7.35
CA LEU A 116 22.98 -14.24 7.08
C LEU A 116 22.97 -15.65 6.46
N ASP A 117 23.88 -15.96 5.55
CA ASP A 117 23.99 -17.27 4.93
C ASP A 117 24.41 -18.35 5.95
N LYS A 118 25.31 -17.99 6.89
CA LYS A 118 25.72 -18.90 7.98
C LYS A 118 24.56 -19.17 8.94
N ILE A 119 23.83 -18.12 9.32
CA ILE A 119 22.66 -18.23 10.20
C ILE A 119 21.59 -19.09 9.53
N GLU A 120 21.31 -18.88 8.25
CA GLU A 120 20.34 -19.65 7.48
C GLU A 120 20.74 -21.13 7.38
N ALA A 121 22.03 -21.43 7.20
CA ALA A 121 22.54 -22.79 7.21
C ALA A 121 22.35 -23.47 8.58
N GLU A 122 22.57 -22.74 9.68
CA GLU A 122 22.33 -23.26 11.02
C GLU A 122 20.84 -23.45 11.32
N MET A 123 19.97 -22.53 10.89
CA MET A 123 18.52 -22.72 10.97
C MET A 123 18.07 -24.00 10.28
N LYS A 124 18.63 -24.32 9.11
CA LYS A 124 18.33 -25.59 8.39
C LYS A 124 18.71 -26.83 9.20
N LYS A 125 19.78 -26.78 9.99
CA LYS A 125 20.14 -27.86 10.91
C LYS A 125 19.13 -28.03 12.04
N ILE A 126 18.76 -26.91 12.69
CA ILE A 126 17.76 -26.89 13.76
C ILE A 126 16.42 -27.49 13.30
N VAL A 127 15.96 -27.10 12.10
CA VAL A 127 14.73 -27.64 11.50
C VAL A 127 14.85 -29.17 11.29
N LYS A 128 16.02 -29.67 10.84
CA LYS A 128 16.27 -31.10 10.66
C LYS A 128 16.30 -31.87 11.99
N GLU A 129 16.75 -31.26 13.06
CA GLU A 129 16.77 -31.84 14.41
C GLU A 129 15.36 -32.13 14.92
N ASN A 130 14.33 -31.47 14.37
CA ASN A 130 12.92 -31.63 14.74
C ASN A 130 12.70 -31.49 16.25
N LEU A 131 13.16 -30.38 16.80
CA LEU A 131 13.07 -30.11 18.23
C LEU A 131 11.63 -29.91 18.66
N GLU A 132 11.22 -30.49 19.76
CA GLU A 132 9.96 -30.23 20.42
C GLU A 132 10.00 -28.81 21.02
N ILE A 133 8.93 -28.03 20.84
CA ILE A 133 8.78 -26.73 21.42
C ILE A 133 7.88 -26.83 22.65
N LYS A 134 8.39 -26.43 23.80
CA LYS A 134 7.70 -26.51 25.11
C LYS A 134 7.39 -25.13 25.63
N GLN A 135 6.18 -24.96 26.08
CA GLN A 135 5.74 -23.76 26.80
C GLN A 135 5.74 -24.02 28.32
N TYR A 136 6.21 -23.06 29.08
CA TYR A 136 6.13 -23.08 30.54
C TYR A 136 6.16 -21.67 31.12
N THR A 137 5.91 -21.54 32.42
CA THR A 137 5.91 -20.28 33.15
C THR A 137 6.93 -20.31 34.27
N MET A 138 7.47 -19.15 34.63
CA MET A 138 8.32 -18.97 35.80
C MET A 138 7.83 -17.77 36.64
N PRO A 139 8.03 -17.78 37.96
CA PRO A 139 7.89 -16.58 38.77
C PRO A 139 8.85 -15.48 38.28
N ARG A 140 8.46 -14.20 38.43
CA ARG A 140 9.23 -13.05 37.94
C ARG A 140 10.69 -13.05 38.42
N GLU A 141 10.92 -13.29 39.72
CA GLU A 141 12.26 -13.29 40.29
C GLU A 141 13.15 -14.38 39.68
N GLU A 142 12.59 -15.56 39.47
CA GLU A 142 13.28 -16.70 38.88
C GLU A 142 13.60 -16.44 37.40
N ALA A 143 12.67 -15.84 36.66
CA ALA A 143 12.84 -15.45 35.28
C ALA A 143 13.94 -14.38 35.12
N ILE A 144 13.95 -13.37 35.97
CA ILE A 144 14.99 -12.33 35.99
C ILE A 144 16.37 -12.95 36.30
N ALA A 145 16.44 -13.84 37.30
CA ALA A 145 17.69 -14.52 37.64
C ALA A 145 18.22 -15.38 36.48
N TYR A 146 17.33 -16.11 35.80
CA TYR A 146 17.67 -16.93 34.64
C TYR A 146 18.30 -16.10 33.52
N PHE A 147 17.67 -14.98 33.11
CA PHE A 147 18.20 -14.16 32.01
C PHE A 147 19.41 -13.31 32.41
N LYS A 148 19.58 -12.96 33.67
CA LYS A 148 20.83 -12.37 34.19
C LYS A 148 21.99 -13.35 34.09
N GLU A 149 21.80 -14.62 34.45
CA GLU A 149 22.81 -15.68 34.28
C GLU A 149 23.18 -15.91 32.81
N LYS A 150 22.20 -15.81 31.91
CA LYS A 150 22.39 -15.95 30.45
C LYS A 150 22.96 -14.67 29.80
N ASN A 151 23.14 -13.59 30.55
CA ASN A 151 23.60 -12.29 30.05
C ASN A 151 22.70 -11.72 28.93
N GLU A 152 21.37 -11.78 29.14
CA GLU A 152 20.33 -11.28 28.24
C GLU A 152 19.63 -10.02 28.86
N PRO A 153 20.29 -8.85 28.86
CA PRO A 153 19.80 -7.67 29.56
C PRO A 153 18.46 -7.15 29.02
N TYR A 154 18.21 -7.26 27.72
CA TYR A 154 16.94 -6.82 27.11
C TYR A 154 15.75 -7.66 27.58
N LYS A 155 15.96 -8.97 27.82
CA LYS A 155 14.93 -9.86 28.37
C LYS A 155 14.64 -9.52 29.84
N VAL A 156 15.67 -9.18 30.59
CA VAL A 156 15.51 -8.73 31.99
C VAL A 156 14.67 -7.45 32.03
N GLU A 157 15.01 -6.45 31.22
CA GLU A 157 14.29 -5.18 31.13
C GLU A 157 12.81 -5.39 30.73
N LEU A 158 12.56 -6.27 29.74
CA LEU A 158 11.19 -6.60 29.33
C LEU A 158 10.38 -7.23 30.47
N ILE A 159 10.97 -8.12 31.27
CA ILE A 159 10.30 -8.75 32.40
C ILE A 159 10.01 -7.72 33.51
N GLU A 160 10.97 -6.84 33.79
CA GLU A 160 10.83 -5.80 34.81
C GLU A 160 9.69 -4.82 34.49
N ASP A 161 9.41 -4.60 33.21
CA ASP A 161 8.34 -3.69 32.75
C ASP A 161 6.95 -4.34 32.69
N LEU A 162 6.84 -5.65 32.78
CA LEU A 162 5.52 -6.31 32.81
C LEU A 162 4.73 -5.90 34.07
N PRO A 163 3.40 -5.71 33.98
CA PRO A 163 2.55 -5.42 35.13
C PRO A 163 2.70 -6.45 36.24
N GLU A 164 2.50 -6.05 37.49
CA GLU A 164 2.46 -6.97 38.61
C GLU A 164 1.30 -7.96 38.47
N GLY A 165 1.61 -9.26 38.68
CA GLY A 165 0.62 -10.34 38.60
C GLY A 165 0.43 -10.91 37.20
N GLU A 166 1.10 -10.37 36.19
CA GLU A 166 1.07 -10.94 34.84
C GLU A 166 1.85 -12.26 34.76
N THR A 167 1.29 -13.24 34.06
CA THR A 167 1.93 -14.55 33.85
C THR A 167 3.08 -14.43 32.86
N ILE A 168 4.29 -14.80 33.30
CA ILE A 168 5.49 -14.74 32.48
C ILE A 168 5.71 -16.10 31.84
N SER A 169 5.57 -16.17 30.51
CA SER A 169 5.69 -17.40 29.74
C SER A 169 6.98 -17.46 28.94
N PHE A 170 7.41 -18.68 28.71
CA PHE A 170 8.63 -19.03 28.00
C PHE A 170 8.37 -20.15 27.01
N TYR A 171 9.14 -20.13 25.93
CA TYR A 171 9.19 -21.23 24.98
C TYR A 171 10.62 -21.75 24.88
N SER A 172 10.79 -23.07 24.97
CA SER A 172 12.08 -23.72 24.83
C SER A 172 12.06 -24.74 23.68
N GLN A 173 13.18 -24.81 22.99
CA GLN A 173 13.44 -25.78 21.91
C GLN A 173 14.91 -26.20 21.98
N GLY A 174 15.13 -27.47 22.37
CA GLY A 174 16.49 -27.96 22.67
C GLY A 174 17.15 -27.16 23.79
N GLU A 175 18.33 -26.61 23.52
CA GLU A 175 19.12 -25.76 24.44
C GLU A 175 18.67 -24.30 24.52
N PHE A 176 17.77 -23.89 23.62
CA PHE A 176 17.33 -22.50 23.50
C PHE A 176 16.03 -22.26 24.25
N THR A 177 15.98 -21.15 24.99
CA THR A 177 14.79 -20.66 25.69
C THR A 177 14.63 -19.18 25.46
N ASP A 178 13.41 -18.75 25.15
CA ASP A 178 13.07 -17.33 24.97
C ASP A 178 11.88 -16.91 25.82
N LEU A 179 11.88 -15.66 26.24
CA LEU A 179 10.74 -14.97 26.83
C LEU A 179 9.72 -14.68 25.74
N CYS A 180 8.53 -15.25 25.83
CA CYS A 180 7.56 -15.14 24.76
C CYS A 180 6.15 -15.49 25.22
N ALA A 181 5.15 -14.74 24.72
CA ALA A 181 3.73 -15.02 24.95
C ALA A 181 3.16 -16.07 23.96
N GLY A 182 3.87 -16.36 22.89
CA GLY A 182 3.39 -17.28 21.83
C GLY A 182 2.39 -16.61 20.88
N PRO A 183 1.61 -17.42 20.12
CA PRO A 183 1.70 -18.88 20.00
C PRO A 183 2.86 -19.36 19.13
N HIS A 184 3.18 -20.65 19.25
CA HIS A 184 4.22 -21.33 18.46
C HIS A 184 3.75 -22.71 17.97
N LEU A 185 4.44 -23.24 16.94
CA LEU A 185 4.27 -24.60 16.47
C LEU A 185 4.65 -25.62 17.55
N MET A 186 4.24 -26.88 17.37
CA MET A 186 4.60 -27.97 18.26
C MET A 186 6.08 -28.39 18.15
N THR A 187 6.65 -28.27 16.96
CA THR A 187 8.06 -28.62 16.68
C THR A 187 8.67 -27.67 15.63
N THR A 188 9.99 -27.70 15.51
CA THR A 188 10.72 -26.90 14.51
C THR A 188 10.61 -27.43 13.08
N LYS A 189 10.26 -28.70 12.89
CA LYS A 189 10.28 -29.41 11.60
C LYS A 189 9.42 -28.80 10.48
N PRO A 190 8.22 -28.21 10.73
CA PRO A 190 7.41 -27.65 9.67
C PRO A 190 8.06 -26.46 8.95
N VAL A 191 8.95 -25.71 9.62
CA VAL A 191 9.57 -24.48 9.09
C VAL A 191 10.73 -24.84 8.15
N LYS A 192 10.42 -25.42 6.98
CA LYS A 192 11.43 -25.87 6.00
C LYS A 192 11.74 -24.83 4.93
N ALA A 193 10.77 -23.99 4.59
CA ALA A 193 10.86 -23.00 3.52
C ALA A 193 10.98 -21.59 4.13
N PHE A 194 12.19 -21.11 4.30
CA PHE A 194 12.48 -19.79 4.83
C PHE A 194 13.68 -19.16 4.12
N LYS A 195 13.78 -17.84 4.22
CA LYS A 195 14.90 -17.04 3.70
C LYS A 195 15.14 -15.85 4.61
N LEU A 196 16.40 -15.58 4.96
CA LEU A 196 16.80 -14.33 5.57
C LEU A 196 16.99 -13.27 4.47
N THR A 197 16.36 -12.14 4.61
CA THR A 197 16.20 -11.18 3.49
C THR A 197 17.07 -9.95 3.61
N SER A 198 17.27 -9.41 4.82
CA SER A 198 18.05 -8.18 5.01
C SER A 198 18.50 -7.96 6.45
N LEU A 199 19.47 -7.04 6.57
CA LEU A 199 19.93 -6.45 7.84
C LEU A 199 19.57 -4.97 7.85
N ALA A 200 19.10 -4.47 8.98
CA ALA A 200 18.84 -3.05 9.21
C ALA A 200 19.25 -2.64 10.63
N GLY A 201 19.44 -1.33 10.84
CA GLY A 201 19.52 -0.77 12.18
C GLY A 201 18.12 -0.50 12.74
N ALA A 202 17.94 -0.75 14.03
CA ALA A 202 16.70 -0.42 14.73
C ALA A 202 17.01 0.04 16.16
N TYR A 203 16.48 1.19 16.54
CA TYR A 203 16.66 1.65 17.92
C TYR A 203 15.81 0.80 18.87
N TRP A 204 16.41 0.45 20.03
CA TRP A 204 15.70 -0.26 21.07
C TRP A 204 14.41 0.50 21.47
N ARG A 205 13.27 -0.19 21.44
CA ARG A 205 11.92 0.38 21.68
C ARG A 205 11.51 1.49 20.71
N GLY A 206 12.19 1.62 19.58
CA GLY A 206 11.87 2.65 18.59
C GLY A 206 12.27 4.07 18.99
N ASP A 207 13.02 4.24 20.08
CA ASP A 207 13.46 5.53 20.58
C ASP A 207 14.92 5.79 20.11
N GLU A 208 15.13 6.87 19.38
CA GLU A 208 16.45 7.27 18.84
C GLU A 208 17.51 7.58 19.92
N HIS A 209 17.09 7.80 21.17
CA HIS A 209 18.00 7.99 22.32
C HIS A 209 18.52 6.67 22.88
N ASN A 210 17.90 5.55 22.54
CA ASN A 210 18.33 4.23 22.96
C ASN A 210 19.39 3.65 22.02
N LYS A 211 20.01 2.55 22.45
CA LYS A 211 21.01 1.85 21.65
C LYS A 211 20.43 1.37 20.32
N MET A 212 21.19 1.60 19.25
CA MET A 212 20.88 1.02 17.95
C MET A 212 21.28 -0.46 17.92
N LEU A 213 20.29 -1.31 17.68
CA LEU A 213 20.43 -2.75 17.50
C LEU A 213 20.49 -3.11 16.02
N GLN A 214 20.91 -4.34 15.72
CA GLN A 214 20.77 -4.90 14.39
C GLN A 214 19.47 -5.71 14.29
N ARG A 215 18.68 -5.43 13.28
CA ARG A 215 17.46 -6.15 12.95
C ARG A 215 17.69 -7.05 11.75
N ILE A 216 17.49 -8.36 11.94
CA ILE A 216 17.54 -9.34 10.86
C ILE A 216 16.12 -9.63 10.43
N TYR A 217 15.81 -9.40 9.16
CA TYR A 217 14.53 -9.77 8.55
C TYR A 217 14.61 -11.12 7.88
N GLY A 218 13.53 -11.88 7.97
CA GLY A 218 13.33 -13.11 7.26
C GLY A 218 11.88 -13.34 6.87
N THR A 219 11.65 -14.32 6.03
CA THR A 219 10.31 -14.80 5.68
C THR A 219 10.27 -16.31 5.74
N ALA A 220 9.08 -16.87 5.98
CA ALA A 220 8.85 -18.30 6.01
C ALA A 220 7.47 -18.65 5.44
N PHE A 221 7.42 -19.77 4.73
CA PHE A 221 6.23 -20.32 4.08
C PHE A 221 6.06 -21.80 4.38
N SER A 222 4.82 -22.28 4.26
CA SER A 222 4.53 -23.71 4.47
C SER A 222 5.11 -24.60 3.36
N LYS A 223 5.25 -24.03 2.14
CA LYS A 223 5.76 -24.74 0.96
C LYS A 223 6.90 -23.97 0.30
N LYS A 224 7.87 -24.73 -0.25
CA LYS A 224 9.01 -24.15 -0.96
C LYS A 224 8.60 -23.37 -2.20
N ALA A 225 7.59 -23.84 -2.95
CA ALA A 225 7.09 -23.14 -4.13
C ALA A 225 6.54 -21.74 -3.79
N GLU A 226 5.80 -21.60 -2.68
CA GLU A 226 5.28 -20.33 -2.20
C GLU A 226 6.42 -19.35 -1.82
N LEU A 227 7.49 -19.87 -1.20
CA LEU A 227 8.68 -19.07 -0.90
C LEU A 227 9.38 -18.60 -2.18
N GLU A 228 9.56 -19.48 -3.16
CA GLU A 228 10.21 -19.15 -4.44
C GLU A 228 9.39 -18.10 -5.22
N GLU A 229 8.08 -18.22 -5.23
CA GLU A 229 7.18 -17.23 -5.83
C GLU A 229 7.29 -15.87 -5.14
N TYR A 230 7.26 -15.85 -3.81
CA TYR A 230 7.45 -14.63 -3.03
C TYR A 230 8.81 -13.96 -3.29
N LEU A 231 9.90 -14.72 -3.30
CA LEU A 231 11.24 -14.19 -3.57
C LEU A 231 11.36 -13.63 -4.99
N THR A 232 10.74 -14.28 -5.97
CA THR A 232 10.67 -13.79 -7.35
C THR A 232 9.90 -12.47 -7.41
N MET A 233 8.76 -12.38 -6.72
CA MET A 233 7.99 -11.14 -6.60
C MET A 233 8.82 -10.00 -6.00
N ILE A 234 9.58 -10.26 -4.93
CA ILE A 234 10.44 -9.26 -4.28
C ILE A 234 11.56 -8.79 -5.22
N GLU A 235 12.18 -9.70 -6.00
CA GLU A 235 13.19 -9.32 -6.98
C GLU A 235 12.61 -8.46 -8.11
N GLU A 236 11.44 -8.83 -8.62
CA GLU A 236 10.73 -8.03 -9.61
C GLU A 236 10.34 -6.66 -9.04
N ALA A 237 9.87 -6.59 -7.79
CA ALA A 237 9.57 -5.33 -7.12
C ALA A 237 10.82 -4.41 -7.06
N LYS A 238 11.99 -4.95 -6.75
CA LYS A 238 13.26 -4.18 -6.73
C LYS A 238 13.63 -3.63 -8.11
N LYS A 239 13.43 -4.42 -9.17
CA LYS A 239 13.69 -3.98 -10.55
C LYS A 239 12.76 -2.85 -10.98
N ARG A 240 11.53 -2.86 -10.48
CA ARG A 240 10.46 -1.91 -10.79
C ARG A 240 10.39 -0.71 -9.84
N ASP A 241 11.27 -0.62 -8.85
CA ASP A 241 11.27 0.47 -7.86
C ASP A 241 11.16 1.84 -8.53
N HIS A 242 10.08 2.57 -8.21
CA HIS A 242 9.76 3.86 -8.82
C HIS A 242 10.83 4.92 -8.58
N ARG A 243 11.61 4.82 -7.49
CA ARG A 243 12.70 5.75 -7.18
C ARG A 243 13.86 5.58 -8.16
N LYS A 244 14.18 4.32 -8.49
CA LYS A 244 15.21 3.98 -9.49
C LYS A 244 14.75 4.36 -10.89
N LEU A 245 13.59 3.85 -11.30
CA LEU A 245 13.04 4.12 -12.64
C LEU A 245 12.71 5.60 -12.85
N GLY A 246 12.18 6.28 -11.82
CA GLY A 246 11.89 7.71 -11.86
C GLY A 246 13.14 8.55 -12.11
N LYS A 247 14.28 8.19 -11.51
CA LYS A 247 15.57 8.82 -11.77
C LYS A 247 16.08 8.51 -13.19
N GLU A 248 16.05 7.24 -13.60
CA GLU A 248 16.52 6.80 -14.93
C GLU A 248 15.72 7.43 -16.07
N LEU A 249 14.40 7.60 -15.89
CA LEU A 249 13.49 8.20 -16.86
C LEU A 249 13.37 9.73 -16.75
N GLY A 250 14.00 10.35 -15.74
CA GLY A 250 13.96 11.80 -15.52
C GLY A 250 12.56 12.31 -15.13
N LEU A 251 11.87 11.61 -14.24
CA LEU A 251 10.49 11.93 -13.86
C LEU A 251 10.40 12.83 -12.62
N PHE A 252 11.16 12.52 -11.58
CA PHE A 252 11.17 13.28 -10.34
C PHE A 252 12.49 13.11 -9.58
N MET A 253 12.69 13.97 -8.58
CA MET A 253 13.80 13.87 -7.64
C MET A 253 13.35 14.25 -6.22
N MET A 254 14.09 13.74 -5.24
CA MET A 254 14.00 14.15 -3.84
C MET A 254 15.27 14.91 -3.46
N ARG A 255 15.11 15.94 -2.62
CA ARG A 255 16.20 16.83 -2.21
C ARG A 255 16.24 16.97 -0.69
N GLU A 256 17.41 17.31 -0.16
CA GLU A 256 17.63 17.56 1.28
C GLU A 256 16.91 18.82 1.76
N GLU A 257 16.71 19.78 0.86
CA GLU A 257 15.97 21.01 1.15
C GLU A 257 14.49 20.80 1.43
N GLY A 258 13.95 19.62 1.06
CA GLY A 258 12.54 19.26 1.28
C GLY A 258 12.37 17.75 1.44
N PRO A 259 12.74 17.16 2.60
CA PRO A 259 12.56 15.72 2.82
C PRO A 259 11.08 15.36 2.81
N GLY A 260 10.69 14.46 1.90
CA GLY A 260 9.30 14.09 1.67
C GLY A 260 8.51 15.02 0.74
N PHE A 261 9.18 16.00 0.11
CA PHE A 261 8.57 16.89 -0.87
C PHE A 261 9.12 16.55 -2.27
N PRO A 262 8.33 15.94 -3.17
CA PRO A 262 8.81 15.55 -4.49
C PRO A 262 8.95 16.74 -5.43
N PHE A 263 10.06 16.78 -6.16
CA PHE A 263 10.30 17.72 -7.26
C PHE A 263 10.04 16.99 -8.57
N PHE A 264 9.05 17.42 -9.34
CA PHE A 264 8.78 16.84 -10.66
C PHE A 264 9.68 17.48 -11.71
N LEU A 265 10.33 16.63 -12.51
CA LEU A 265 11.14 17.03 -13.64
C LEU A 265 10.26 17.18 -14.90
N PRO A 266 10.77 17.73 -16.03
CA PRO A 266 9.94 17.97 -17.22
C PRO A 266 9.18 16.74 -17.72
N ASN A 267 9.81 15.58 -17.82
CA ASN A 267 9.14 14.34 -18.22
C ASN A 267 8.08 13.90 -17.21
N GLY A 268 8.36 14.06 -15.92
CA GLY A 268 7.40 13.79 -14.86
C GLY A 268 6.19 14.71 -14.92
N MET A 269 6.38 15.99 -15.28
CA MET A 269 5.28 16.93 -15.46
C MET A 269 4.41 16.61 -16.67
N VAL A 270 4.99 16.12 -17.76
CA VAL A 270 4.21 15.64 -18.91
C VAL A 270 3.30 14.47 -18.48
N LEU A 271 3.86 13.48 -17.78
CA LEU A 271 3.09 12.35 -17.25
C LEU A 271 1.99 12.82 -16.29
N LYS A 272 2.34 13.68 -15.33
CA LYS A 272 1.39 14.22 -14.34
C LYS A 272 0.26 14.99 -15.02
N ASN A 273 0.57 15.91 -15.90
CA ASN A 273 -0.44 16.72 -16.59
C ASN A 273 -1.35 15.86 -17.47
N THR A 274 -0.81 14.88 -18.18
CA THR A 274 -1.61 13.93 -18.98
C THR A 274 -2.61 13.17 -18.11
N LEU A 275 -2.21 12.75 -16.91
CA LEU A 275 -3.08 12.10 -15.95
C LEU A 275 -4.16 13.06 -15.41
N LEU A 276 -3.79 14.31 -15.09
CA LEU A 276 -4.72 15.33 -14.61
C LEU A 276 -5.73 15.74 -15.68
N ASP A 277 -5.32 15.81 -16.95
CA ASP A 277 -6.21 16.11 -18.07
C ASP A 277 -7.23 14.99 -18.29
N TYR A 278 -6.78 13.73 -18.14
CA TYR A 278 -7.69 12.57 -18.13
C TYR A 278 -8.68 12.66 -16.96
N TRP A 279 -8.22 13.01 -15.77
CA TRP A 279 -9.09 13.23 -14.62
C TRP A 279 -10.17 14.29 -14.92
N ARG A 280 -9.80 15.43 -15.51
CA ARG A 280 -10.75 16.50 -15.90
C ARG A 280 -11.75 16.02 -16.93
N GLU A 281 -11.30 15.25 -17.92
CA GLU A 281 -12.16 14.65 -18.96
C GLU A 281 -13.28 13.81 -18.35
N ILE A 282 -12.92 12.81 -17.52
CA ILE A 282 -13.90 11.88 -16.94
C ILE A 282 -14.83 12.56 -15.92
N HIS A 283 -14.31 13.49 -15.12
CA HIS A 283 -15.10 14.21 -14.12
C HIS A 283 -16.12 15.15 -14.76
N ARG A 284 -15.72 15.90 -15.79
CA ARG A 284 -16.64 16.73 -16.55
C ARG A 284 -17.76 15.91 -17.18
N ARG A 285 -17.42 14.77 -17.76
CA ARG A 285 -18.41 13.84 -18.33
C ARG A 285 -19.37 13.29 -17.27
N ALA A 286 -18.89 13.06 -16.05
CA ALA A 286 -19.68 12.62 -14.91
C ALA A 286 -20.45 13.75 -14.19
N GLY A 287 -20.40 14.98 -14.71
CA GLY A 287 -21.16 16.13 -14.18
C GLY A 287 -20.54 16.80 -12.96
N TYR A 288 -19.23 16.67 -12.77
CA TYR A 288 -18.50 17.41 -11.74
C TYR A 288 -18.11 18.81 -12.22
N VAL A 289 -18.11 19.76 -11.29
CA VAL A 289 -17.53 21.09 -11.46
C VAL A 289 -16.19 21.14 -10.74
N GLU A 290 -15.19 21.78 -11.35
CA GLU A 290 -13.86 21.92 -10.75
C GLU A 290 -13.80 23.18 -9.91
N ILE A 291 -13.31 23.07 -8.67
CA ILE A 291 -13.06 24.17 -7.75
C ILE A 291 -11.58 24.20 -7.36
N ASN A 292 -11.15 25.27 -6.74
CA ASN A 292 -9.83 25.39 -6.13
C ASN A 292 -9.95 26.19 -4.82
N THR A 293 -9.39 25.64 -3.73
CA THR A 293 -9.39 26.28 -2.42
C THR A 293 -7.97 26.67 -1.99
N PRO A 294 -7.81 27.75 -1.19
CA PRO A 294 -6.49 28.18 -0.73
C PRO A 294 -5.75 27.12 0.08
N ILE A 295 -4.43 27.13 -0.03
CA ILE A 295 -3.56 26.19 0.68
C ILE A 295 -3.50 26.52 2.18
N MET A 296 -3.46 27.83 2.52
CA MET A 296 -3.30 28.30 3.89
C MET A 296 -4.59 28.97 4.36
N LEU A 297 -5.16 28.50 5.47
CA LEU A 297 -6.41 28.98 6.04
C LEU A 297 -6.28 29.14 7.55
N SER A 298 -7.09 30.03 8.14
CA SER A 298 -7.02 30.35 9.56
C SER A 298 -7.41 29.18 10.46
N ARG A 299 -6.89 29.17 11.67
CA ARG A 299 -7.15 28.17 12.72
C ARG A 299 -8.64 27.93 12.96
N HIS A 300 -9.46 28.98 12.95
CA HIS A 300 -10.90 28.89 13.20
C HIS A 300 -11.59 27.84 12.30
N LEU A 301 -11.22 27.79 11.01
CA LEU A 301 -11.77 26.79 10.08
C LEU A 301 -11.45 25.36 10.53
N TRP A 302 -10.23 25.14 11.02
CA TRP A 302 -9.75 23.82 11.46
C TRP A 302 -10.32 23.40 12.81
N GLU A 303 -10.63 24.33 13.68
CA GLU A 303 -11.39 24.10 14.93
C GLU A 303 -12.84 23.72 14.61
N THR A 304 -13.50 24.47 13.72
CA THR A 304 -14.87 24.16 13.28
C THR A 304 -14.97 22.77 12.67
N SER A 305 -14.03 22.38 11.84
CA SER A 305 -14.01 21.05 11.19
C SER A 305 -13.54 19.90 12.10
N GLY A 306 -12.97 20.18 13.26
CA GLY A 306 -12.41 19.20 14.19
C GLY A 306 -10.98 18.74 13.88
N HIS A 307 -10.39 19.20 12.78
CA HIS A 307 -9.00 18.82 12.44
C HIS A 307 -7.98 19.32 13.44
N TRP A 308 -8.21 20.48 14.07
CA TRP A 308 -7.32 21.04 15.08
C TRP A 308 -7.20 20.16 16.32
N ASP A 309 -8.29 19.49 16.72
CA ASP A 309 -8.32 18.64 17.90
C ASP A 309 -7.83 17.21 17.63
N HIS A 310 -8.18 16.64 16.45
CA HIS A 310 -7.93 15.23 16.13
C HIS A 310 -6.76 14.98 15.18
N TYR A 311 -6.23 16.02 14.51
CA TYR A 311 -5.26 15.86 13.43
C TYR A 311 -4.07 16.82 13.50
N LYS A 312 -3.97 17.65 14.55
CA LYS A 312 -2.98 18.73 14.68
C LYS A 312 -1.53 18.26 14.52
N GLU A 313 -1.18 17.10 15.04
CA GLU A 313 0.18 16.55 14.95
C GLU A 313 0.66 16.32 13.50
N ASN A 314 -0.30 16.12 12.59
CA ASN A 314 -0.04 15.93 11.17
C ASN A 314 -0.16 17.22 10.35
N MET A 315 -0.37 18.37 10.98
CA MET A 315 -0.55 19.67 10.31
C MET A 315 0.69 20.54 10.40
N TYR A 316 0.97 21.27 9.33
CA TYR A 316 1.93 22.36 9.35
C TYR A 316 1.19 23.64 9.75
N THR A 317 1.65 24.29 10.80
CA THR A 317 1.04 25.53 11.33
C THR A 317 2.04 26.67 11.30
N THR A 318 1.53 27.88 11.20
CA THR A 318 2.32 29.11 11.25
C THR A 318 1.52 30.24 11.91
N VAL A 319 2.20 31.27 12.34
CA VAL A 319 1.60 32.48 12.91
C VAL A 319 1.87 33.65 11.96
N VAL A 320 0.81 34.34 11.55
CA VAL A 320 0.87 35.54 10.72
C VAL A 320 0.04 36.62 11.39
N ASP A 321 0.62 37.79 11.63
CA ASP A 321 -0.03 38.94 12.28
C ASP A 321 -0.71 38.57 13.62
N GLU A 322 -0.02 37.73 14.43
CA GLU A 322 -0.49 37.22 15.72
C GLU A 322 -1.67 36.22 15.65
N GLU A 323 -2.06 35.80 14.45
CA GLU A 323 -3.09 34.80 14.22
C GLU A 323 -2.51 33.46 13.76
N ASP A 324 -3.07 32.36 14.24
CA ASP A 324 -2.70 30.99 13.85
C ASP A 324 -3.31 30.63 12.49
N PHE A 325 -2.47 30.12 11.60
CA PHE A 325 -2.86 29.54 10.31
C PHE A 325 -2.35 28.11 10.19
N ALA A 326 -3.00 27.33 9.35
CA ALA A 326 -2.51 26.01 8.97
C ALA A 326 -2.50 25.84 7.45
N ILE A 327 -1.50 25.09 6.98
CA ILE A 327 -1.49 24.57 5.62
C ILE A 327 -2.44 23.38 5.57
N LYS A 328 -3.37 23.39 4.63
CA LYS A 328 -4.45 22.39 4.58
C LYS A 328 -3.92 20.95 4.50
N PRO A 329 -4.29 20.06 5.43
CA PRO A 329 -4.02 18.62 5.34
C PRO A 329 -5.09 17.88 4.54
N MET A 330 -6.25 18.52 4.34
CA MET A 330 -7.43 18.01 3.64
C MET A 330 -8.16 19.17 2.94
N ASN A 331 -8.94 18.86 1.90
CA ASN A 331 -9.66 19.86 1.10
C ASN A 331 -11.10 20.11 1.58
N CYS A 332 -11.66 19.20 2.36
CA CYS A 332 -13.08 19.22 2.75
C CYS A 332 -13.55 20.54 3.40
N PRO A 333 -12.85 21.15 4.37
CA PRO A 333 -13.32 22.43 4.95
C PRO A 333 -13.38 23.56 3.92
N GLY A 334 -12.38 23.63 3.03
CA GLY A 334 -12.39 24.63 1.94
C GLY A 334 -13.55 24.42 0.96
N GLY A 335 -13.83 23.16 0.57
CA GLY A 335 -14.96 22.81 -0.28
C GLY A 335 -16.32 23.15 0.35
N ILE A 336 -16.44 23.01 1.65
CA ILE A 336 -17.63 23.41 2.42
C ILE A 336 -17.86 24.92 2.31
N LEU A 337 -16.82 25.74 2.47
CA LEU A 337 -16.95 27.20 2.29
C LEU A 337 -17.40 27.58 0.87
N VAL A 338 -17.00 26.82 -0.14
CA VAL A 338 -17.50 27.02 -1.51
C VAL A 338 -18.99 26.65 -1.62
N TYR A 339 -19.42 25.57 -0.97
CA TYR A 339 -20.85 25.24 -0.92
C TYR A 339 -21.68 26.37 -0.31
N GLU A 340 -21.22 26.98 0.78
CA GLU A 340 -21.89 28.07 1.49
C GLU A 340 -21.91 29.41 0.74
N SER A 341 -21.13 29.54 -0.33
CA SER A 341 -21.04 30.79 -1.11
C SER A 341 -22.38 31.29 -1.68
N GLU A 342 -23.35 30.38 -1.81
CA GLU A 342 -24.70 30.66 -2.33
C GLU A 342 -25.77 29.88 -1.56
N PRO A 343 -26.99 30.43 -1.40
CA PRO A 343 -28.14 29.64 -0.90
C PRO A 343 -28.44 28.47 -1.82
N ARG A 344 -28.66 27.29 -1.25
CA ARG A 344 -28.92 26.05 -2.01
C ARG A 344 -30.37 25.59 -1.84
N SER A 345 -30.91 24.95 -2.86
CA SER A 345 -32.20 24.27 -2.83
C SER A 345 -32.06 22.79 -3.21
N TYR A 346 -33.06 22.00 -2.92
CA TYR A 346 -33.11 20.60 -3.31
C TYR A 346 -32.96 20.38 -4.83
N ARG A 347 -33.27 21.38 -5.65
CA ARG A 347 -33.12 21.35 -7.11
C ARG A 347 -31.68 21.46 -7.57
N ASP A 348 -30.81 22.02 -6.74
CA ASP A 348 -29.39 22.17 -7.02
C ASP A 348 -28.63 20.87 -6.71
N LEU A 349 -29.20 20.00 -5.87
CA LEU A 349 -28.58 18.74 -5.41
C LEU A 349 -28.87 17.56 -6.34
N PRO A 350 -27.89 16.69 -6.57
CA PRO A 350 -26.56 16.66 -5.97
C PRO A 350 -25.59 17.66 -6.61
N ILE A 351 -24.76 18.30 -5.79
CA ILE A 351 -23.65 19.16 -6.26
C ILE A 351 -22.36 18.36 -6.14
N ARG A 352 -21.65 18.17 -7.25
CA ARG A 352 -20.38 17.43 -7.30
C ARG A 352 -19.24 18.39 -7.57
N MET A 353 -18.47 18.72 -6.53
CA MET A 353 -17.32 19.62 -6.61
C MET A 353 -16.01 18.84 -6.58
N GLY A 354 -15.29 18.80 -7.70
CA GLY A 354 -13.98 18.20 -7.81
C GLY A 354 -12.86 19.21 -7.59
N GLU A 355 -11.79 18.81 -6.94
CA GLU A 355 -10.61 19.63 -6.69
C GLU A 355 -9.34 18.82 -6.83
N LEU A 356 -8.42 19.27 -7.68
CA LEU A 356 -7.03 18.79 -7.66
C LEU A 356 -6.28 19.56 -6.57
N GLY A 357 -6.56 19.18 -5.32
CA GLY A 357 -6.17 19.93 -4.14
C GLY A 357 -4.77 19.56 -3.64
N LEU A 358 -3.87 20.56 -3.58
CA LEU A 358 -2.55 20.39 -3.00
C LEU A 358 -2.64 20.44 -1.48
N VAL A 359 -2.31 19.34 -0.83
CA VAL A 359 -2.34 19.17 0.62
C VAL A 359 -0.95 18.83 1.19
N HIS A 360 -0.76 19.13 2.48
CA HIS A 360 0.48 18.88 3.19
C HIS A 360 0.18 18.13 4.48
N ARG A 361 0.95 17.07 4.73
CA ARG A 361 0.84 16.27 5.97
C ARG A 361 2.22 16.04 6.56
N HIS A 362 2.36 16.28 7.86
CA HIS A 362 3.60 16.04 8.57
C HIS A 362 3.77 14.54 8.85
N GLU A 363 4.16 13.80 7.81
CA GLU A 363 4.52 12.39 7.94
C GLU A 363 5.86 12.24 8.66
N LYS A 364 5.99 11.24 9.55
CA LYS A 364 7.25 10.95 10.25
C LYS A 364 8.35 10.54 9.27
N SER A 365 9.58 10.99 9.49
CA SER A 365 10.71 10.75 8.58
C SER A 365 10.93 9.27 8.25
N GLY A 366 10.77 8.37 9.23
CA GLY A 366 10.93 6.93 9.02
C GLY A 366 9.85 6.26 8.15
N GLN A 367 8.78 6.97 7.83
CA GLN A 367 7.68 6.48 6.99
C GLN A 367 7.77 6.93 5.54
N LEU A 368 8.65 7.90 5.23
CA LEU A 368 8.78 8.47 3.89
C LEU A 368 9.33 7.43 2.91
N HIS A 369 8.71 7.34 1.72
CA HIS A 369 9.09 6.35 0.71
C HIS A 369 8.82 6.85 -0.71
N GLY A 370 9.79 7.53 -1.31
CA GLY A 370 9.67 8.05 -2.69
C GLY A 370 8.37 8.81 -2.90
N LEU A 371 7.64 8.48 -3.96
CA LEU A 371 6.30 9.02 -4.23
C LEU A 371 5.18 8.31 -3.45
N MET A 372 5.44 7.14 -2.88
CA MET A 372 4.41 6.34 -2.18
C MET A 372 3.96 6.97 -0.87
N ARG A 373 4.86 7.65 -0.17
CA ARG A 373 4.55 8.37 1.07
C ARG A 373 5.35 9.66 1.15
N VAL A 374 4.65 10.75 0.96
CA VAL A 374 5.19 12.12 0.82
C VAL A 374 4.53 13.07 1.82
N ARG A 375 5.11 14.25 1.99
CA ARG A 375 4.59 15.33 2.86
C ARG A 375 3.80 16.38 2.09
N CYS A 376 3.90 16.40 0.78
CA CYS A 376 3.17 17.31 -0.11
C CYS A 376 2.68 16.52 -1.32
N PHE A 377 1.38 16.53 -1.55
CA PHE A 377 0.78 15.79 -2.66
C PHE A 377 -0.52 16.43 -3.15
N THR A 378 -0.84 16.15 -4.40
CA THR A 378 -2.11 16.56 -5.02
C THR A 378 -3.13 15.43 -4.83
N GLN A 379 -4.23 15.74 -4.17
CA GLN A 379 -5.34 14.81 -4.00
C GLN A 379 -6.38 15.06 -5.10
N ASP A 380 -6.84 14.00 -5.77
CA ASP A 380 -7.93 14.05 -6.75
C ASP A 380 -9.29 14.02 -6.06
N ASP A 381 -9.51 15.03 -5.26
CA ASP A 381 -10.58 15.10 -4.30
C ASP A 381 -11.90 15.52 -4.93
N ALA A 382 -13.01 15.08 -4.37
CA ALA A 382 -14.30 15.69 -4.62
C ALA A 382 -15.23 15.54 -3.42
N HIS A 383 -16.08 16.55 -3.29
CA HIS A 383 -17.13 16.62 -2.30
C HIS A 383 -18.47 16.65 -3.00
N ILE A 384 -19.34 15.70 -2.66
CA ILE A 384 -20.69 15.60 -3.23
C ILE A 384 -21.67 15.93 -2.12
N PHE A 385 -22.40 17.03 -2.31
CA PHE A 385 -23.48 17.44 -1.40
C PHE A 385 -24.81 16.97 -1.96
N MET A 386 -25.63 16.30 -1.14
CA MET A 386 -26.81 15.62 -1.62
C MET A 386 -27.91 15.53 -0.56
N THR A 387 -29.11 15.14 -1.01
CA THR A 387 -30.18 14.72 -0.10
C THR A 387 -29.99 13.26 0.34
N PRO A 388 -30.62 12.82 1.45
CA PRO A 388 -30.53 11.43 1.89
C PRO A 388 -30.94 10.40 0.82
N GLU A 389 -31.93 10.72 0.00
CA GLU A 389 -32.45 9.83 -1.05
C GLU A 389 -31.44 9.62 -2.19
N GLN A 390 -30.49 10.53 -2.36
CA GLN A 390 -29.51 10.50 -3.45
C GLN A 390 -28.25 9.70 -3.10
N ILE A 391 -28.04 9.32 -1.82
CA ILE A 391 -26.80 8.67 -1.34
C ILE A 391 -26.42 7.47 -2.20
N LYS A 392 -27.37 6.55 -2.39
CA LYS A 392 -27.13 5.28 -3.09
C LYS A 392 -26.71 5.50 -4.55
N ASP A 393 -27.37 6.39 -5.26
CA ASP A 393 -27.08 6.67 -6.67
C ASP A 393 -25.73 7.38 -6.83
N GLU A 394 -25.37 8.28 -5.90
CA GLU A 394 -24.08 8.95 -5.91
C GLU A 394 -22.93 7.98 -5.62
N ILE A 395 -23.10 7.06 -4.65
CA ILE A 395 -22.10 6.01 -4.40
C ILE A 395 -21.92 5.13 -5.65
N LYS A 396 -23.00 4.72 -6.30
CA LYS A 396 -22.93 3.95 -7.57
C LYS A 396 -22.19 4.70 -8.66
N GLY A 397 -22.42 6.00 -8.78
CA GLY A 397 -21.72 6.87 -9.73
C GLY A 397 -20.22 6.92 -9.48
N VAL A 398 -19.81 7.01 -8.23
CA VAL A 398 -18.38 7.02 -7.85
C VAL A 398 -17.73 5.66 -8.08
N VAL A 399 -18.39 4.56 -7.71
CA VAL A 399 -17.90 3.20 -7.95
C VAL A 399 -17.67 2.97 -9.45
N LYS A 400 -18.62 3.38 -10.30
CA LYS A 400 -18.47 3.28 -11.76
C LYS A 400 -17.28 4.09 -12.28
N LEU A 401 -17.03 5.27 -11.73
CA LEU A 401 -15.90 6.11 -12.11
C LEU A 401 -14.57 5.46 -11.71
N ILE A 402 -14.49 4.87 -10.51
CA ILE A 402 -13.31 4.14 -10.03
C ILE A 402 -13.05 2.91 -10.92
N ASP A 403 -14.08 2.14 -11.23
CA ASP A 403 -13.96 0.96 -12.09
C ASP A 403 -13.46 1.31 -13.50
N GLU A 404 -13.99 2.39 -14.10
CA GLU A 404 -13.52 2.91 -15.39
C GLU A 404 -12.02 3.23 -15.36
N VAL A 405 -11.57 3.95 -14.31
CA VAL A 405 -10.16 4.34 -14.18
C VAL A 405 -9.27 3.12 -13.99
N TYR A 406 -9.61 2.23 -13.07
CA TYR A 406 -8.74 1.08 -12.77
C TYR A 406 -8.66 0.11 -13.94
N SER A 407 -9.77 -0.11 -14.62
CA SER A 407 -9.81 -0.93 -15.84
C SER A 407 -8.97 -0.34 -16.97
N LEU A 408 -8.93 0.98 -17.12
CA LEU A 408 -8.10 1.64 -18.11
C LEU A 408 -6.61 1.33 -17.95
N PHE A 409 -6.13 1.21 -16.71
CA PHE A 409 -4.73 0.88 -16.41
C PHE A 409 -4.47 -0.62 -16.27
N GLY A 410 -5.51 -1.46 -16.42
CA GLY A 410 -5.40 -2.91 -16.25
C GLY A 410 -5.28 -3.38 -14.81
N PHE A 411 -5.69 -2.56 -13.83
CA PHE A 411 -5.70 -2.95 -12.43
C PHE A 411 -6.90 -3.83 -12.08
N LYS A 412 -6.64 -4.87 -11.30
CA LYS A 412 -7.67 -5.53 -10.49
C LYS A 412 -7.81 -4.80 -9.17
N TYR A 413 -8.93 -4.95 -8.50
CA TYR A 413 -9.11 -4.37 -7.17
C TYR A 413 -10.06 -5.19 -6.30
N HIS A 414 -9.96 -5.03 -4.98
CA HIS A 414 -10.94 -5.49 -4.02
C HIS A 414 -11.42 -4.31 -3.17
N VAL A 415 -12.54 -4.51 -2.47
CA VAL A 415 -13.23 -3.46 -1.74
C VAL A 415 -13.31 -3.81 -0.26
N GLU A 416 -13.07 -2.82 0.59
CA GLU A 416 -13.21 -2.92 2.03
C GLU A 416 -14.21 -1.88 2.55
N LEU A 417 -15.09 -2.30 3.46
CA LEU A 417 -15.95 -1.40 4.23
C LEU A 417 -15.31 -1.18 5.60
N SER A 418 -14.78 0.01 5.82
CA SER A 418 -14.08 0.38 7.05
C SER A 418 -15.04 1.05 8.02
N THR A 419 -15.17 0.47 9.21
CA THR A 419 -16.12 0.91 10.24
C THR A 419 -15.49 1.85 11.26
N ARG A 420 -16.24 2.18 12.32
CA ARG A 420 -15.87 3.20 13.30
C ARG A 420 -14.58 2.89 14.06
N PRO A 421 -13.59 3.83 14.09
CA PRO A 421 -12.41 3.73 14.95
C PRO A 421 -12.71 4.16 16.39
N ASP A 422 -11.79 3.81 17.31
CA ASP A 422 -11.92 4.16 18.74
C ASP A 422 -11.94 5.69 18.96
N ASP A 423 -11.05 6.43 18.27
CA ASP A 423 -11.07 7.91 18.27
C ASP A 423 -11.95 8.42 17.12
N SER A 424 -13.18 8.79 17.45
CA SER A 424 -14.17 9.21 16.45
C SER A 424 -15.15 10.24 16.99
N MET A 425 -15.71 11.05 16.08
CA MET A 425 -16.78 12.03 16.37
C MET A 425 -18.15 11.44 16.02
N GLY A 426 -19.19 11.95 16.70
CA GLY A 426 -20.58 11.64 16.41
C GLY A 426 -21.18 10.58 17.30
N SER A 427 -22.51 10.44 17.24
CA SER A 427 -23.27 9.46 18.02
C SER A 427 -23.17 8.05 17.44
N ASP A 428 -23.53 7.05 18.22
CA ASP A 428 -23.58 5.66 17.78
C ASP A 428 -24.62 5.50 16.65
N GLU A 429 -25.75 6.19 16.76
CA GLU A 429 -26.82 6.19 15.75
C GLU A 429 -26.37 6.76 14.40
N ASP A 430 -25.59 7.86 14.42
CA ASP A 430 -25.03 8.46 13.20
C ASP A 430 -24.09 7.50 12.48
N TRP A 431 -23.22 6.83 13.24
CA TRP A 431 -22.28 5.86 12.71
C TRP A 431 -22.95 4.61 12.15
N GLU A 432 -23.96 4.09 12.85
CA GLU A 432 -24.72 2.94 12.40
C GLU A 432 -25.47 3.27 11.10
N MET A 433 -26.16 4.40 11.05
CA MET A 433 -26.88 4.86 9.85
C MET A 433 -25.95 5.07 8.67
N ALA A 434 -24.77 5.70 8.89
CA ALA A 434 -23.78 5.92 7.83
C ALA A 434 -23.19 4.60 7.32
N THR A 435 -22.83 3.70 8.23
CA THR A 435 -22.28 2.38 7.87
C THR A 435 -23.29 1.54 7.10
N ASP A 436 -24.53 1.53 7.52
CA ASP A 436 -25.62 0.81 6.84
C ASP A 436 -25.94 1.39 5.46
N ALA A 437 -25.84 2.70 5.29
CA ALA A 437 -25.99 3.35 3.98
C ALA A 437 -24.91 2.89 3.00
N LEU A 438 -23.64 2.84 3.42
CA LEU A 438 -22.53 2.34 2.59
C LEU A 438 -22.70 0.84 2.29
N ARG A 439 -23.03 0.04 3.31
CA ARG A 439 -23.27 -1.40 3.15
C ARG A 439 -24.41 -1.68 2.16
N SER A 440 -25.53 -1.03 2.33
CA SER A 440 -26.70 -1.17 1.45
C SER A 440 -26.38 -0.79 0.00
N ALA A 441 -25.55 0.23 -0.23
CA ALA A 441 -25.13 0.61 -1.57
C ALA A 441 -24.24 -0.47 -2.21
N LEU A 442 -23.30 -1.04 -1.48
CA LEU A 442 -22.43 -2.12 -1.94
C LEU A 442 -23.23 -3.39 -2.27
N ASP A 443 -24.17 -3.76 -1.39
CA ASP A 443 -25.06 -4.91 -1.59
C ASP A 443 -25.93 -4.76 -2.84
N ASP A 444 -26.48 -3.57 -3.07
CA ASP A 444 -27.28 -3.25 -4.25
C ASP A 444 -26.51 -3.30 -5.58
N ILE A 445 -25.23 -2.91 -5.53
CA ILE A 445 -24.32 -2.98 -6.68
C ILE A 445 -23.92 -4.44 -6.94
N GLY A 446 -24.00 -5.29 -5.91
CA GLY A 446 -23.52 -6.68 -5.94
C GLY A 446 -22.00 -6.77 -5.95
N LEU A 447 -21.31 -5.78 -5.41
CA LEU A 447 -19.85 -5.73 -5.34
C LEU A 447 -19.37 -6.46 -4.07
N PRO A 448 -18.56 -7.52 -4.18
CA PRO A 448 -18.00 -8.21 -3.03
C PRO A 448 -17.11 -7.28 -2.20
N TYR A 449 -17.24 -7.30 -0.89
CA TYR A 449 -16.42 -6.51 0.01
C TYR A 449 -16.06 -7.26 1.29
N ILE A 450 -15.01 -6.81 1.95
CA ILE A 450 -14.56 -7.28 3.25
C ILE A 450 -14.87 -6.18 4.26
N VAL A 451 -15.36 -6.54 5.46
CA VAL A 451 -15.54 -5.56 6.55
C VAL A 451 -14.21 -5.44 7.28
N ASN A 452 -13.68 -4.21 7.33
CA ASN A 452 -12.46 -3.84 8.06
C ASN A 452 -12.86 -3.01 9.28
N GLU A 453 -12.98 -3.67 10.43
CA GLU A 453 -13.46 -3.04 11.64
C GLU A 453 -12.43 -2.06 12.22
N GLY A 454 -12.89 -0.85 12.59
CA GLY A 454 -12.07 0.15 13.25
C GLY A 454 -11.17 0.99 12.33
N ASP A 455 -11.19 0.79 11.02
CA ASP A 455 -10.33 1.52 10.07
C ASP A 455 -11.00 2.73 9.40
N GLY A 456 -12.18 3.12 9.84
CA GLY A 456 -12.88 4.33 9.37
C GLY A 456 -12.11 5.60 9.71
N ALA A 457 -12.49 6.73 9.11
CA ALA A 457 -11.95 8.01 9.55
C ALA A 457 -12.65 8.49 10.83
N PHE A 458 -12.04 9.44 11.53
CA PHE A 458 -12.60 9.96 12.79
C PHE A 458 -13.99 10.59 12.63
N TYR A 459 -14.40 10.97 11.41
CA TYR A 459 -15.67 11.65 11.11
C TYR A 459 -16.66 10.85 10.26
N GLY A 460 -16.37 9.60 9.89
CA GLY A 460 -17.30 8.75 9.16
C GLY A 460 -16.72 7.44 8.64
N PRO A 461 -17.59 6.45 8.36
CA PRO A 461 -17.20 5.20 7.73
C PRO A 461 -16.81 5.41 6.28
N LYS A 462 -16.05 4.48 5.71
CA LYS A 462 -15.54 4.58 4.36
C LYS A 462 -15.58 3.25 3.61
N ILE A 463 -15.68 3.36 2.29
CA ILE A 463 -15.41 2.26 1.34
C ILE A 463 -14.02 2.52 0.77
N ASP A 464 -13.09 1.58 0.97
CA ASP A 464 -11.74 1.64 0.44
C ASP A 464 -11.56 0.69 -0.74
N PHE A 465 -10.92 1.17 -1.79
CA PHE A 465 -10.58 0.41 -2.98
C PHE A 465 -9.09 0.12 -3.00
N HIS A 466 -8.75 -1.16 -2.92
CA HIS A 466 -7.37 -1.64 -2.95
C HIS A 466 -7.08 -2.19 -4.34
N LEU A 467 -6.31 -1.46 -5.13
CA LEU A 467 -5.87 -1.94 -6.44
C LEU A 467 -4.71 -2.92 -6.31
N GLU A 468 -4.66 -3.89 -7.21
CA GLU A 468 -3.58 -4.87 -7.34
C GLU A 468 -2.72 -4.52 -8.57
N ASP A 469 -1.42 -4.39 -8.37
CA ASP A 469 -0.48 -4.12 -9.45
C ASP A 469 -0.07 -5.39 -10.22
N SER A 470 0.73 -5.23 -11.27
CA SER A 470 1.14 -6.33 -12.17
C SER A 470 1.96 -7.45 -11.50
N ILE A 471 2.44 -7.25 -10.28
CA ILE A 471 3.17 -8.25 -9.48
C ILE A 471 2.44 -8.68 -8.21
N GLY A 472 1.15 -8.38 -8.13
CA GLY A 472 0.26 -8.85 -7.06
C GLY A 472 0.33 -8.07 -5.75
N ARG A 473 0.93 -6.86 -5.71
CA ARG A 473 0.90 -6.00 -4.52
C ARG A 473 -0.37 -5.18 -4.51
N THR A 474 -0.92 -4.94 -3.32
CA THR A 474 -2.14 -4.16 -3.13
C THR A 474 -1.84 -2.76 -2.62
N TRP A 475 -2.59 -1.77 -3.13
CA TRP A 475 -2.44 -0.36 -2.83
C TRP A 475 -3.81 0.28 -2.62
N GLN A 476 -4.06 0.83 -1.44
CA GLN A 476 -5.25 1.63 -1.19
C GLN A 476 -5.15 2.94 -1.96
N CYS A 477 -6.08 3.20 -2.87
CA CYS A 477 -6.12 4.41 -3.69
C CYS A 477 -7.48 5.09 -3.63
N GLY A 478 -8.52 4.48 -4.20
CA GLY A 478 -9.88 5.02 -4.17
C GLY A 478 -10.51 4.91 -2.78
N THR A 479 -11.26 5.93 -2.39
CA THR A 479 -12.01 5.94 -1.14
C THR A 479 -13.31 6.71 -1.32
N ILE A 480 -14.39 6.19 -0.77
CA ILE A 480 -15.69 6.86 -0.64
C ILE A 480 -16.02 6.97 0.83
N GLN A 481 -16.19 8.17 1.33
CA GLN A 481 -16.42 8.44 2.74
C GLN A 481 -17.71 9.23 2.91
N LEU A 482 -18.60 8.73 3.76
CA LEU A 482 -19.85 9.39 4.06
C LEU A 482 -19.68 10.22 5.33
N ALA A 483 -19.90 11.53 5.23
CA ALA A 483 -19.68 12.48 6.32
C ALA A 483 -21.01 13.17 6.69
N PHE A 484 -21.52 12.83 7.89
CA PHE A 484 -22.66 13.53 8.52
C PHE A 484 -22.20 14.66 9.43
N GLN A 485 -21.06 14.50 10.07
CA GLN A 485 -20.58 15.42 11.11
C GLN A 485 -20.11 16.77 10.55
N LEU A 486 -19.43 16.78 9.40
CA LEU A 486 -18.96 18.03 8.81
C LEU A 486 -20.12 18.96 8.40
N PRO A 487 -21.17 18.52 7.67
CA PRO A 487 -22.34 19.34 7.44
C PRO A 487 -23.02 19.85 8.72
N LEU A 488 -23.02 19.07 9.78
CA LEU A 488 -23.57 19.46 11.10
C LEU A 488 -22.74 20.57 11.74
N ARG A 489 -21.42 20.41 11.79
CA ARG A 489 -20.50 21.37 12.45
C ARG A 489 -20.43 22.71 11.73
N PHE A 490 -20.59 22.71 10.41
CA PHE A 490 -20.66 23.93 9.58
C PHE A 490 -22.09 24.45 9.44
N GLU A 491 -23.09 23.84 10.07
CA GLU A 491 -24.50 24.23 9.99
C GLU A 491 -25.02 24.38 8.56
N LEU A 492 -24.54 23.50 7.64
CA LEU A 492 -24.93 23.56 6.22
C LEU A 492 -26.43 23.35 6.05
N GLU A 493 -27.02 24.07 5.09
CA GLU A 493 -28.45 23.99 4.81
C GLU A 493 -28.73 23.99 3.29
N TYR A 494 -29.88 23.40 2.94
CA TYR A 494 -30.57 23.61 1.67
C TYR A 494 -32.06 23.77 1.91
N THR A 495 -32.76 24.47 1.02
CA THR A 495 -34.22 24.59 1.09
C THR A 495 -34.87 23.37 0.40
N GLY A 496 -35.67 22.62 1.13
CA GLY A 496 -36.40 21.45 0.63
C GLY A 496 -37.60 21.80 -0.27
N ALA A 497 -38.24 20.80 -0.82
CA ALA A 497 -39.48 20.94 -1.61
C ALA A 497 -40.66 21.43 -0.76
N ASP A 498 -40.60 21.20 0.55
CA ASP A 498 -41.53 21.67 1.58
C ASP A 498 -41.33 23.17 1.95
N GLY A 499 -40.27 23.81 1.45
CA GLY A 499 -39.91 25.17 1.76
C GLY A 499 -39.11 25.33 3.07
N GLU A 500 -38.88 24.25 3.79
CA GLU A 500 -38.13 24.24 5.04
C GLU A 500 -36.64 24.04 4.82
N LYS A 501 -35.84 24.34 5.86
CA LYS A 501 -34.37 24.13 5.83
C LYS A 501 -34.01 22.72 6.26
N HIS A 502 -33.22 22.08 5.43
CA HIS A 502 -32.71 20.73 5.65
C HIS A 502 -31.19 20.71 5.59
N ARG A 503 -30.59 19.71 6.21
CA ARG A 503 -29.13 19.51 6.22
C ARG A 503 -28.72 18.56 5.10
N PRO A 504 -27.77 18.95 4.22
CA PRO A 504 -27.26 18.07 3.21
C PRO A 504 -26.37 16.99 3.85
N ILE A 505 -26.25 15.86 3.15
CA ILE A 505 -25.25 14.83 3.41
C ILE A 505 -24.08 15.08 2.46
N MET A 506 -22.87 14.78 2.90
CA MET A 506 -21.66 14.97 2.12
C MET A 506 -20.94 13.64 1.92
N ILE A 507 -20.57 13.35 0.67
CA ILE A 507 -19.56 12.35 0.36
C ILE A 507 -18.24 13.06 0.09
N HIS A 508 -17.19 12.60 0.75
CA HIS A 508 -15.81 12.88 0.43
C HIS A 508 -15.24 11.67 -0.31
N ARG A 509 -14.68 11.87 -1.50
CA ARG A 509 -14.16 10.76 -2.29
C ARG A 509 -12.93 11.10 -3.11
N VAL A 510 -12.09 10.11 -3.34
CA VAL A 510 -10.94 10.14 -4.25
C VAL A 510 -11.00 8.89 -5.15
N VAL A 511 -10.47 9.02 -6.37
CA VAL A 511 -10.35 7.90 -7.33
C VAL A 511 -8.90 7.42 -7.40
N PHE A 512 -7.97 8.34 -7.67
CA PHE A 512 -6.53 8.06 -7.65
C PHE A 512 -5.93 8.10 -6.23
N GLY A 513 -6.52 8.89 -5.35
CA GLY A 513 -5.99 9.22 -4.03
C GLY A 513 -4.95 10.34 -4.11
N SER A 514 -3.70 10.07 -3.75
CA SER A 514 -2.57 10.95 -4.05
C SER A 514 -2.12 10.73 -5.49
N ILE A 515 -2.09 11.78 -6.30
CA ILE A 515 -1.58 11.73 -7.69
C ILE A 515 -0.12 11.29 -7.71
N GLU A 516 0.69 11.77 -6.78
CA GLU A 516 2.10 11.39 -6.64
C GLU A 516 2.25 9.90 -6.35
N ARG A 517 1.48 9.37 -5.40
CA ARG A 517 1.45 7.94 -5.08
C ARG A 517 0.95 7.11 -6.27
N PHE A 518 -0.09 7.55 -6.95
CA PHE A 518 -0.62 6.86 -8.12
C PHE A 518 0.39 6.82 -9.26
N ILE A 519 1.14 7.92 -9.51
CA ILE A 519 2.25 7.93 -10.46
C ILE A 519 3.33 6.93 -10.05
N GLY A 520 3.71 6.88 -8.77
CA GLY A 520 4.64 5.88 -8.25
C GLY A 520 4.17 4.45 -8.54
N ILE A 521 2.89 4.17 -8.31
CA ILE A 521 2.27 2.86 -8.62
C ILE A 521 2.31 2.58 -10.13
N LEU A 522 1.99 3.55 -10.97
CA LEU A 522 2.06 3.39 -12.44
C LEU A 522 3.48 3.11 -12.93
N ILE A 523 4.49 3.79 -12.37
CA ILE A 523 5.91 3.54 -12.70
C ILE A 523 6.26 2.08 -12.41
N GLU A 524 5.85 1.56 -11.25
CA GLU A 524 6.13 0.18 -10.86
C GLU A 524 5.27 -0.84 -11.62
N HIS A 525 3.99 -0.55 -11.83
CA HIS A 525 3.06 -1.39 -12.58
C HIS A 525 3.52 -1.63 -14.02
N PHE A 526 3.89 -0.56 -14.71
CA PHE A 526 4.39 -0.62 -16.08
C PHE A 526 5.90 -0.82 -16.19
N ALA A 527 6.63 -0.96 -15.08
CA ALA A 527 8.10 -0.99 -15.08
C ALA A 527 8.73 0.17 -15.88
N GLY A 528 8.11 1.35 -15.82
CA GLY A 528 8.49 2.55 -16.58
C GLY A 528 8.09 2.54 -18.05
N ALA A 529 7.55 1.43 -18.57
CA ALA A 529 7.11 1.28 -19.94
C ALA A 529 5.63 1.72 -20.11
N PHE A 530 5.35 3.01 -19.92
CA PHE A 530 4.00 3.54 -19.96
C PHE A 530 3.28 3.28 -21.28
N PRO A 531 1.94 3.15 -21.28
CA PRO A 531 1.15 3.19 -22.50
C PRO A 531 1.46 4.46 -23.31
N THR A 532 1.34 4.38 -24.62
CA THR A 532 1.74 5.47 -25.54
C THR A 532 1.09 6.82 -25.17
N TRP A 533 -0.18 6.82 -24.76
CA TRP A 533 -0.88 8.05 -24.39
C TRP A 533 -0.31 8.74 -23.14
N LEU A 534 0.30 7.98 -22.20
CA LEU A 534 0.95 8.48 -20.99
C LEU A 534 2.45 8.77 -21.17
N ALA A 535 3.10 8.15 -22.15
CA ALA A 535 4.54 8.25 -22.30
C ALA A 535 4.99 9.70 -22.46
N PRO A 536 5.96 10.20 -21.67
CA PRO A 536 6.48 11.55 -21.81
C PRO A 536 7.03 11.85 -23.20
N VAL A 537 7.75 10.88 -23.78
CA VAL A 537 8.19 10.87 -25.16
C VAL A 537 7.52 9.69 -25.85
N GLN A 538 6.70 9.96 -26.86
CA GLN A 538 5.95 8.93 -27.58
C GLN A 538 6.73 8.36 -28.76
N VAL A 539 7.50 9.22 -29.42
CA VAL A 539 8.25 8.89 -30.63
C VAL A 539 9.67 9.46 -30.55
N LYS A 540 10.66 8.65 -30.87
CA LYS A 540 12.05 9.09 -31.05
C LYS A 540 12.43 8.96 -32.51
N VAL A 541 12.80 10.07 -33.15
CA VAL A 541 13.30 10.08 -34.55
C VAL A 541 14.79 9.82 -34.51
N LEU A 542 15.23 8.80 -35.25
CA LEU A 542 16.62 8.31 -35.27
C LEU A 542 17.21 8.38 -36.67
N PRO A 543 17.89 9.48 -37.07
CA PRO A 543 18.61 9.53 -38.30
C PRO A 543 19.83 8.58 -38.26
N ILE A 544 20.03 7.83 -39.35
CA ILE A 544 21.14 6.86 -39.50
C ILE A 544 22.49 7.57 -39.49
N SER A 545 22.55 8.76 -40.06
CA SER A 545 23.73 9.64 -40.08
C SER A 545 23.33 11.10 -40.21
N ASP A 546 24.28 12.00 -39.98
CA ASP A 546 24.09 13.45 -40.09
C ASP A 546 23.55 13.92 -41.44
N LYS A 547 23.76 13.12 -42.49
CA LYS A 547 23.24 13.41 -43.85
C LYS A 547 21.72 13.50 -43.91
N TYR A 548 21.02 12.86 -42.99
CA TYR A 548 19.55 12.75 -42.96
C TYR A 548 18.94 13.60 -41.86
N LEU A 549 19.69 14.50 -41.20
CA LEU A 549 19.20 15.39 -40.16
C LEU A 549 18.09 16.32 -40.63
N ASP A 550 18.19 16.83 -41.86
CA ASP A 550 17.17 17.72 -42.42
C ASP A 550 15.85 17.00 -42.62
N TYR A 551 15.90 15.77 -43.16
CA TYR A 551 14.70 14.95 -43.30
C TYR A 551 14.13 14.53 -41.94
N ALA A 552 14.97 14.09 -41.00
CA ALA A 552 14.58 13.75 -39.66
C ALA A 552 13.94 14.97 -38.92
N GLY A 553 14.47 16.17 -39.17
CA GLY A 553 13.90 17.42 -38.65
C GLY A 553 12.49 17.68 -39.17
N LYS A 554 12.22 17.46 -40.45
CA LYS A 554 10.87 17.58 -41.02
C LYS A 554 9.91 16.55 -40.41
N VAL A 555 10.35 15.30 -40.30
CA VAL A 555 9.55 14.25 -39.60
C VAL A 555 9.20 14.66 -38.19
N LEU A 556 10.16 15.24 -37.45
CA LEU A 556 9.94 15.73 -36.10
C LEU A 556 8.90 16.88 -36.05
N GLU A 557 9.02 17.84 -36.98
CA GLU A 557 8.06 18.97 -37.06
C GLU A 557 6.64 18.47 -37.35
N ASP A 558 6.46 17.60 -38.33
CA ASP A 558 5.16 17.01 -38.69
C ASP A 558 4.54 16.26 -37.52
N LEU A 559 5.34 15.50 -36.76
CA LEU A 559 4.89 14.80 -35.56
C LEU A 559 4.42 15.79 -34.49
N LYS A 560 5.19 16.87 -34.25
CA LYS A 560 4.85 17.90 -33.26
C LYS A 560 3.61 18.69 -33.64
N GLU A 561 3.46 19.06 -34.92
CA GLU A 561 2.26 19.72 -35.45
C GLU A 561 1.01 18.84 -35.29
N ALA A 562 1.18 17.52 -35.40
CA ALA A 562 0.12 16.56 -35.15
C ALA A 562 -0.21 16.38 -33.66
N GLY A 563 0.51 17.05 -32.75
CA GLY A 563 0.32 16.95 -31.29
C GLY A 563 0.99 15.73 -30.66
N ILE A 564 1.91 15.07 -31.36
CA ILE A 564 2.65 13.90 -30.84
C ILE A 564 3.90 14.40 -30.11
N ARG A 565 4.13 13.87 -28.90
CA ARG A 565 5.35 14.15 -28.11
C ARG A 565 6.54 13.41 -28.71
N ALA A 566 7.29 14.10 -29.55
CA ALA A 566 8.41 13.51 -30.27
C ALA A 566 9.73 14.24 -29.99
N GLU A 567 10.82 13.51 -30.09
CA GLU A 567 12.19 13.99 -29.99
C GLU A 567 13.05 13.40 -31.10
N ILE A 568 14.17 14.05 -31.40
CA ILE A 568 15.18 13.59 -32.34
C ILE A 568 16.49 13.26 -31.59
N ASP A 569 17.17 12.18 -32.01
CA ASP A 569 18.54 11.92 -31.58
C ASP A 569 19.50 12.37 -32.70
N SER A 570 19.96 13.60 -32.60
CA SER A 570 20.84 14.25 -33.57
C SER A 570 22.33 13.97 -33.37
N ARG A 571 22.69 13.14 -32.38
CA ARG A 571 24.11 12.83 -32.10
C ARG A 571 24.74 12.02 -33.19
N ALA A 572 26.05 12.24 -33.41
CA ALA A 572 26.86 11.48 -34.36
C ALA A 572 27.23 10.09 -33.81
N GLU A 573 26.20 9.26 -33.53
CA GLU A 573 26.33 7.93 -32.96
C GLU A 573 25.81 6.84 -33.93
N LYS A 574 26.27 5.61 -33.74
CA LYS A 574 25.78 4.46 -34.52
C LYS A 574 24.30 4.22 -34.24
N ILE A 575 23.54 3.91 -35.29
CA ILE A 575 22.09 3.69 -35.20
C ILE A 575 21.72 2.63 -34.12
N GLY A 576 22.48 1.55 -34.03
CA GLY A 576 22.24 0.53 -33.00
C GLY A 576 22.38 1.05 -31.57
N TYR A 577 23.27 2.02 -31.31
CA TYR A 577 23.41 2.67 -30.03
C TYR A 577 22.21 3.58 -29.72
N LYS A 578 21.76 4.38 -30.70
CA LYS A 578 20.59 5.24 -30.60
C LYS A 578 19.31 4.43 -30.30
N ILE A 579 19.14 3.30 -31.01
CA ILE A 579 18.00 2.37 -30.76
C ILE A 579 18.05 1.84 -29.33
N ARG A 580 19.21 1.35 -28.87
CA ARG A 580 19.37 0.82 -27.52
C ARG A 580 19.05 1.87 -26.45
N GLU A 581 19.52 3.09 -26.59
CA GLU A 581 19.21 4.16 -25.64
C GLU A 581 17.72 4.51 -25.61
N ALA A 582 17.05 4.59 -26.76
CA ALA A 582 15.62 4.81 -26.84
C ALA A 582 14.84 3.66 -26.17
N GLN A 583 15.28 2.42 -26.33
CA GLN A 583 14.72 1.25 -25.63
C GLN A 583 14.91 1.34 -24.11
N MET A 584 16.11 1.74 -23.65
CA MET A 584 16.38 1.93 -22.22
C MET A 584 15.48 3.02 -21.59
N LYS A 585 15.15 4.06 -22.37
CA LYS A 585 14.20 5.12 -21.98
C LYS A 585 12.74 4.69 -22.12
N LYS A 586 12.47 3.43 -22.50
CA LYS A 586 11.11 2.87 -22.62
C LYS A 586 10.21 3.62 -23.60
N ILE A 587 10.79 4.26 -24.62
CA ILE A 587 10.04 5.02 -25.63
C ILE A 587 9.20 4.05 -26.47
N PRO A 588 7.88 4.32 -26.65
CA PRO A 588 6.98 3.43 -27.39
C PRO A 588 7.37 3.19 -28.83
N TYR A 589 7.76 4.25 -29.56
CA TYR A 589 8.07 4.20 -30.98
C TYR A 589 9.39 4.86 -31.32
N MET A 590 10.10 4.27 -32.25
CA MET A 590 11.30 4.83 -32.90
C MET A 590 11.05 4.87 -34.38
N LEU A 591 11.34 6.02 -35.02
CA LEU A 591 11.31 6.20 -36.48
C LEU A 591 12.74 6.32 -36.97
N VAL A 592 13.23 5.28 -37.61
CA VAL A 592 14.56 5.25 -38.23
C VAL A 592 14.46 5.85 -39.62
N VAL A 593 15.32 6.81 -39.92
CA VAL A 593 15.34 7.49 -41.22
C VAL A 593 16.74 7.49 -41.83
N GLY A 594 16.83 7.11 -43.09
CA GLY A 594 18.05 7.05 -43.89
C GLY A 594 17.75 7.41 -45.34
N ALA A 595 18.64 7.04 -46.27
CA ALA A 595 18.51 7.38 -47.67
C ALA A 595 17.19 6.91 -48.29
N LYS A 596 16.82 5.66 -48.02
CA LYS A 596 15.61 5.07 -48.56
C LYS A 596 14.33 5.76 -48.08
N GLU A 597 14.29 6.05 -46.80
CA GLU A 597 13.17 6.76 -46.18
C GLU A 597 13.03 8.17 -46.73
N GLU A 598 14.13 8.90 -46.90
CA GLU A 598 14.14 10.24 -47.48
C GLU A 598 13.69 10.25 -48.95
N GLU A 599 14.19 9.32 -49.77
CA GLU A 599 13.82 9.19 -51.19
C GLU A 599 12.33 8.85 -51.38
N GLU A 600 11.77 7.99 -50.52
CA GLU A 600 10.39 7.52 -50.61
C GLU A 600 9.40 8.36 -49.80
N GLY A 601 9.85 9.33 -48.98
CA GLY A 601 9.01 10.11 -48.08
C GLY A 601 8.38 9.25 -46.97
N LYS A 602 9.09 8.21 -46.53
CA LYS A 602 8.61 7.22 -45.54
C LYS A 602 9.43 7.25 -44.26
N VAL A 603 9.02 6.42 -43.30
CA VAL A 603 9.73 6.15 -42.07
C VAL A 603 9.78 4.65 -41.77
N SER A 604 10.88 4.18 -41.20
CA SER A 604 11.00 2.79 -40.72
C SER A 604 10.60 2.76 -39.24
N VAL A 605 9.50 2.07 -38.95
CA VAL A 605 8.90 2.03 -37.62
C VAL A 605 9.45 0.88 -36.81
N ARG A 606 9.91 1.17 -35.63
CA ARG A 606 10.20 0.17 -34.58
C ARG A 606 9.37 0.51 -33.34
N SER A 607 8.68 -0.48 -32.82
CA SER A 607 7.92 -0.30 -31.60
C SER A 607 8.42 -1.18 -30.45
N ARG A 608 8.13 -0.76 -29.26
CA ARG A 608 8.31 -1.56 -28.05
C ARG A 608 7.43 -2.82 -28.05
N PHE A 609 6.34 -2.79 -28.80
CA PHE A 609 5.27 -3.80 -28.80
C PHE A 609 5.47 -4.93 -29.80
N ALA A 610 6.06 -4.63 -30.96
CA ALA A 610 6.22 -5.59 -32.05
C ALA A 610 7.67 -5.66 -32.62
N GLY A 611 8.56 -4.80 -32.17
CA GLY A 611 9.92 -4.71 -32.72
C GLY A 611 9.96 -3.94 -34.05
N ASP A 612 10.57 -4.51 -35.07
CA ASP A 612 10.63 -3.92 -36.39
C ASP A 612 9.29 -4.13 -37.12
N GLU A 613 8.58 -3.05 -37.40
CA GLU A 613 7.28 -3.05 -38.07
C GLU A 613 7.39 -2.69 -39.58
N GLY A 614 8.59 -2.45 -40.04
CA GLY A 614 8.85 -2.10 -41.46
C GLY A 614 8.63 -0.62 -41.78
N GLN A 615 8.50 -0.32 -43.08
CA GLN A 615 8.32 1.05 -43.58
C GLN A 615 6.84 1.36 -43.82
N CYS A 616 6.46 2.59 -43.49
CA CYS A 616 5.15 3.16 -43.82
C CYS A 616 5.28 4.66 -44.18
N GLY A 617 4.21 5.24 -44.72
CA GLY A 617 4.10 6.68 -44.89
C GLY A 617 4.01 7.39 -43.54
N LEU A 618 4.61 8.58 -43.44
CA LEU A 618 4.56 9.37 -42.19
C LEU A 618 3.12 9.73 -41.77
N GLU A 619 2.28 10.12 -42.70
CA GLU A 619 0.86 10.43 -42.43
C GLU A 619 0.11 9.22 -41.87
N GLU A 620 0.34 8.03 -42.47
CA GLU A 620 -0.24 6.77 -42.01
C GLU A 620 0.18 6.46 -40.56
N PHE A 621 1.46 6.61 -40.23
CA PHE A 621 1.95 6.44 -38.85
C PHE A 621 1.31 7.43 -37.89
N ILE A 622 1.19 8.71 -38.28
CA ILE A 622 0.58 9.76 -37.49
C ILE A 622 -0.90 9.41 -37.15
N GLU A 623 -1.66 8.96 -38.15
CA GLU A 623 -3.05 8.53 -37.94
C GLU A 623 -3.14 7.35 -36.97
N GLN A 624 -2.31 6.32 -37.15
CA GLN A 624 -2.28 5.14 -36.28
C GLN A 624 -1.97 5.49 -34.82
N ILE A 625 -0.93 6.31 -34.58
CA ILE A 625 -0.57 6.69 -33.21
C ILE A 625 -1.63 7.59 -32.56
N LYS A 626 -2.27 8.48 -33.34
CA LYS A 626 -3.38 9.31 -32.85
C LYS A 626 -4.58 8.45 -32.42
N GLU A 627 -4.94 7.44 -33.19
CA GLU A 627 -5.99 6.50 -32.82
C GLU A 627 -5.64 5.72 -31.56
N GLU A 628 -4.40 5.25 -31.44
CA GLU A 628 -3.92 4.54 -30.26
C GLU A 628 -3.99 5.42 -29.00
N VAL A 629 -3.53 6.66 -29.11
CA VAL A 629 -3.54 7.65 -28.02
C VAL A 629 -4.96 8.03 -27.63
N ALA A 630 -5.84 8.30 -28.60
CA ALA A 630 -7.23 8.66 -28.35
C ALA A 630 -8.01 7.52 -27.66
N ALA A 631 -7.76 6.29 -28.07
CA ALA A 631 -8.36 5.10 -27.47
C ALA A 631 -7.69 4.69 -26.15
N LYS A 632 -6.62 5.36 -25.72
CA LYS A 632 -5.84 5.06 -24.50
C LYS A 632 -5.48 3.55 -24.40
N LYS A 633 -5.09 2.94 -25.55
CA LYS A 633 -4.85 1.50 -25.62
C LYS A 633 -3.73 1.04 -24.70
N LEU A 634 -3.97 -0.08 -24.01
CA LEU A 634 -2.93 -0.86 -23.37
C LEU A 634 -2.37 -1.87 -24.38
N ARG A 635 -1.05 -1.88 -24.58
CA ARG A 635 -0.37 -2.84 -25.42
C ARG A 635 0.76 -3.51 -24.63
N GLU A 636 0.88 -4.83 -24.76
CA GLU A 636 1.95 -5.59 -24.11
C GLU A 636 3.30 -5.34 -24.81
N THR A 637 4.35 -5.22 -24.03
CA THR A 637 5.73 -5.12 -24.54
C THR A 637 6.25 -6.50 -24.93
N VAL A 638 6.99 -6.60 -26.03
CA VAL A 638 7.56 -7.89 -26.51
C VAL A 638 8.49 -8.55 -25.48
N GLN A 639 9.07 -7.77 -24.57
CA GLN A 639 9.93 -8.27 -23.49
C GLN A 639 9.15 -8.91 -22.32
N ASP A 640 7.82 -8.79 -22.30
CA ASP A 640 6.96 -9.37 -21.28
C ASP A 640 6.46 -10.79 -21.67
N LYS A 641 6.94 -11.30 -22.81
CA LYS A 641 6.79 -12.68 -23.29
C LYS A 641 8.12 -13.41 -23.16
#